data_ac7db855e8296ca968fc3d8e2738a621
#
_entry.id   ac7db855e8296ca968fc3d8e2738a621
#
_cell.length_a   1.000
_cell.length_b   1.000
_cell.length_c   1.000
_cell.angle_alpha   90.00
_cell.angle_beta   90.00
_cell.angle_gamma   90.00
#
_symmetry.space_group_name_H-M   'P 1'
#
loop_
_entity.id
_entity.type
_entity.pdbx_description
1 polymer ?
#
loop_
_entity_poly.entity_id
_entity_poly.type
_entity_poly.pdbx_seq_one_letter_code
_entity_poly.pdbx_strand_id
1 'polypeptide(L)'
;MRKIFTTIFTVCVFMSAQAQSNLSPEVNAYLESYKTAAKTRSAEAAKQTIVTLRLKPGAQPSDVASRIEALGAEVKVTLGNQMTVALTGDILEQVAAVEGVDLVERMSKPTNRTDHSRAASHVDEVLDGSGANLPQAYTGEGVIIALIDGGYDFTHPAFKDEKNNLRIKSVYYPGKSVKGSNKATLDGKEADGSLFDKSEMILDTLLLMEEGVHGTHCASCAAGSHIASVTGLTGKPLGGMAPKADLILLNVLTDSIMNQKYGEDAAFSLSQSLALKYISEYAKAQKKPVVLSWSQNSHNGFHDGTSAVAQAVKNFCQEGNIAIVCASNEGDDSIHVHKTLKGGETLKLMMKSTKNAAESFSFFVTQKPVTLRLGVYDVEQQKEVYLSDPLSSSDKIYFALNQAELSGKESAAAKKLCDDLQPYFDGTVWIQLASGTGKDSKGNNRIYVEGALVTDKKDMKKSSYRFVLHYTPDESCELFSWSDGPDPGYIKAEGYTEGSATISMGDYGTTGDAVSIGAWAANNKYIDLNDSKDIKTSKDVVGDIAYFSSWGVDYAGHKFPDACTPGVRISAAINSMMLSSELKKEEISAEGNFHDQFKGQSGDWPYYWGFSDGTSMSTPTAAGIVALWVQAAADKGKTLTNADIKDIFNHSCDTDEFTKAAPHRFGAGKINAYKGLLYVLDLSTGIQGLSQKQPDNITFRVENGQLIAEGAEDGTAVTLYNLSGGIVRQTTVQAGSVSLTGLQKGVYAVQLGKLGSTLIRL
;
A
#
# COMPACT_ATOMS: atom_id res chain seq x y z
N MET A 1 -0.50 -12.62 -85.06
CA MET A 1 -0.25 -11.34 -84.43
C MET A 1 -1.26 -11.11 -83.28
N ARG A 2 -0.94 -11.51 -82.11
CA ARG A 2 -1.60 -11.06 -80.86
C ARG A 2 -0.55 -11.13 -79.78
N LYS A 3 -0.16 -9.97 -79.24
CA LYS A 3 0.77 -9.82 -78.17
C LYS A 3 0.03 -10.22 -76.87
N ILE A 4 0.52 -11.21 -76.18
CA ILE A 4 0.10 -11.59 -74.83
C ILE A 4 0.95 -10.72 -73.89
N PHE A 5 0.31 -9.78 -73.22
CA PHE A 5 0.86 -9.08 -72.04
C PHE A 5 0.65 -9.95 -70.77
N THR A 6 1.72 -10.47 -70.32
CA THR A 6 1.72 -11.15 -68.97
C THR A 6 1.91 -10.09 -67.91
N THR A 7 0.84 -9.72 -67.23
CA THR A 7 0.89 -8.83 -66.07
C THR A 7 1.25 -9.70 -64.87
N ILE A 8 2.47 -9.56 -64.35
CA ILE A 8 2.89 -10.12 -63.07
C ILE A 8 2.24 -9.27 -62.01
N PHE A 9 1.21 -9.81 -61.34
CA PHE A 9 0.66 -9.26 -60.10
C PHE A 9 1.60 -9.63 -58.96
N THR A 10 2.50 -8.75 -58.59
CA THR A 10 3.24 -8.83 -57.34
C THR A 10 2.26 -8.53 -56.23
N VAL A 11 1.74 -9.56 -55.59
CA VAL A 11 1.01 -9.44 -54.32
C VAL A 11 2.04 -9.05 -53.25
N CYS A 12 2.19 -7.75 -53.03
CA CYS A 12 2.78 -7.26 -51.81
C CYS A 12 1.83 -7.62 -50.65
N VAL A 13 2.09 -8.74 -50.01
CA VAL A 13 1.55 -9.02 -48.70
C VAL A 13 2.17 -7.98 -47.76
N PHE A 14 1.48 -6.89 -47.56
CA PHE A 14 1.72 -6.02 -46.43
C PHE A 14 1.36 -6.88 -45.17
N MET A 15 2.34 -7.60 -44.63
CA MET A 15 2.33 -7.93 -43.23
C MET A 15 2.40 -6.59 -42.51
N SER A 16 1.25 -6.01 -42.21
CA SER A 16 1.15 -5.04 -41.15
C SER A 16 1.52 -5.78 -39.87
N ALA A 17 2.81 -5.74 -39.51
CA ALA A 17 3.20 -5.94 -38.10
C ALA A 17 2.39 -4.87 -37.36
N GLN A 18 1.30 -5.27 -36.69
CA GLN A 18 0.65 -4.42 -35.72
C GLN A 18 1.73 -4.14 -34.67
N ALA A 19 2.29 -2.95 -34.70
CA ALA A 19 3.14 -2.47 -33.63
C ALA A 19 2.28 -2.58 -32.37
N GLN A 20 2.71 -3.45 -31.45
CA GLN A 20 2.08 -3.55 -30.13
C GLN A 20 2.03 -2.13 -29.56
N SER A 21 0.82 -1.66 -29.24
CA SER A 21 0.63 -0.36 -28.63
C SER A 21 1.31 -0.38 -27.25
N ASN A 22 2.19 0.57 -26.97
CA ASN A 22 2.76 0.80 -25.65
C ASN A 22 1.84 1.65 -24.76
N LEU A 23 0.54 1.53 -24.94
CA LEU A 23 -0.51 2.19 -24.17
C LEU A 23 -1.17 1.17 -23.23
N SER A 24 -1.40 1.57 -21.98
CA SER A 24 -2.19 0.78 -21.03
C SER A 24 -3.66 0.68 -21.44
N PRO A 25 -4.46 -0.25 -20.89
CA PRO A 25 -5.88 -0.40 -21.21
C PRO A 25 -6.67 0.89 -21.02
N GLU A 26 -6.50 1.57 -19.91
CA GLU A 26 -7.22 2.80 -19.56
C GLU A 26 -6.85 3.94 -20.54
N VAL A 27 -5.57 4.02 -20.89
CA VAL A 27 -5.08 5.01 -21.85
C VAL A 27 -5.60 4.72 -23.26
N ASN A 28 -5.67 3.45 -23.62
CA ASN A 28 -6.30 3.02 -24.86
C ASN A 28 -7.81 3.35 -24.87
N ALA A 29 -8.52 3.10 -23.74
CA ALA A 29 -9.94 3.43 -23.58
C ALA A 29 -10.19 4.93 -23.81
N TYR A 30 -9.38 5.75 -23.16
CA TYR A 30 -9.43 7.20 -23.37
C TYR A 30 -9.21 7.58 -24.86
N LEU A 31 -8.20 7.01 -25.51
CA LEU A 31 -7.89 7.31 -26.91
C LEU A 31 -9.07 7.01 -27.85
N GLU A 32 -9.75 5.88 -27.66
CA GLU A 32 -10.91 5.53 -28.49
C GLU A 32 -12.13 6.42 -28.17
N SER A 33 -12.35 6.75 -26.90
CA SER A 33 -13.35 7.74 -26.50
C SER A 33 -13.07 9.10 -27.15
N TYR A 34 -11.80 9.54 -27.12
CA TYR A 34 -11.36 10.75 -27.77
C TYR A 34 -11.61 10.73 -29.29
N LYS A 35 -11.20 9.66 -29.99
CA LYS A 35 -11.41 9.51 -31.45
C LYS A 35 -12.90 9.61 -31.83
N THR A 36 -13.77 9.09 -30.97
CA THR A 36 -15.23 9.17 -31.12
C THR A 36 -15.73 10.61 -30.92
N ALA A 37 -15.28 11.27 -29.83
CA ALA A 37 -15.61 12.65 -29.52
C ALA A 37 -15.13 13.64 -30.61
N ALA A 38 -13.93 13.43 -31.12
CA ALA A 38 -13.36 14.24 -32.21
C ALA A 38 -14.18 14.15 -33.51
N LYS A 39 -14.68 12.95 -33.84
CA LYS A 39 -15.57 12.76 -35.04
C LYS A 39 -16.86 13.55 -34.92
N THR A 40 -17.39 13.73 -33.71
CA THR A 40 -18.64 14.46 -33.45
C THR A 40 -18.42 15.94 -33.16
N ARG A 41 -17.16 16.43 -33.21
CA ARG A 41 -16.76 17.80 -32.82
C ARG A 41 -17.27 18.21 -31.43
N SER A 42 -17.32 17.30 -30.49
CA SER A 42 -17.77 17.59 -29.14
C SER A 42 -16.72 18.38 -28.35
N ALA A 43 -17.17 19.14 -27.33
CA ALA A 43 -16.27 19.88 -26.42
C ALA A 43 -15.31 18.94 -25.65
N GLU A 44 -15.66 17.65 -25.51
CA GLU A 44 -14.85 16.62 -24.91
C GLU A 44 -13.51 16.41 -25.62
N ALA A 45 -13.47 16.57 -26.95
CA ALA A 45 -12.24 16.46 -27.72
C ALA A 45 -11.22 17.59 -27.46
N ALA A 46 -11.64 18.67 -26.80
CA ALA A 46 -10.74 19.77 -26.43
C ALA A 46 -10.15 19.61 -25.00
N LYS A 47 -10.60 18.61 -24.23
CA LYS A 47 -10.09 18.39 -22.86
C LYS A 47 -8.71 17.75 -22.87
N GLN A 48 -7.84 18.26 -22.01
CA GLN A 48 -6.58 17.60 -21.68
C GLN A 48 -6.84 16.37 -20.82
N THR A 49 -6.00 15.37 -20.98
CA THR A 49 -5.92 14.22 -20.08
C THR A 49 -4.55 14.15 -19.43
N ILE A 50 -4.42 13.40 -18.36
CA ILE A 50 -3.15 13.10 -17.68
C ILE A 50 -2.77 11.65 -17.96
N VAL A 51 -1.52 11.44 -18.32
CA VAL A 51 -0.90 10.14 -18.47
C VAL A 51 0.45 10.11 -17.74
N THR A 52 0.87 8.95 -17.33
CA THR A 52 2.22 8.70 -16.80
C THR A 52 3.03 7.98 -17.88
N LEU A 53 4.14 8.57 -18.29
CA LEU A 53 5.09 7.96 -19.21
C LEU A 53 6.15 7.24 -18.39
N ARG A 54 6.33 5.96 -18.62
CA ARG A 54 7.51 5.23 -18.19
C ARG A 54 8.57 5.33 -19.26
N LEU A 55 9.79 5.69 -18.86
CA LEU A 55 10.91 5.85 -19.78
C LEU A 55 11.71 4.55 -19.90
N LYS A 56 12.27 4.30 -21.08
CA LYS A 56 13.18 3.17 -21.32
C LYS A 56 14.45 3.31 -20.47
N PRO A 57 15.05 2.22 -20.04
CA PRO A 57 16.34 2.26 -19.37
C PRO A 57 17.38 3.04 -20.16
N GLY A 58 18.02 4.01 -19.52
CA GLY A 58 19.04 4.87 -20.13
C GLY A 58 18.51 6.10 -20.90
N ALA A 59 17.21 6.25 -21.07
CA ALA A 59 16.63 7.48 -21.63
C ALA A 59 16.86 8.66 -20.67
N GLN A 60 17.25 9.81 -21.22
CA GLN A 60 17.41 11.03 -20.42
C GLN A 60 16.05 11.74 -20.31
N PRO A 61 15.51 11.96 -19.09
CA PRO A 61 14.21 12.58 -18.92
C PRO A 61 14.08 13.96 -19.58
N SER A 62 15.12 14.79 -19.51
CA SER A 62 15.15 16.12 -20.15
C SER A 62 14.97 16.06 -21.67
N ASP A 63 15.59 15.07 -22.31
CA ASP A 63 15.52 14.93 -23.76
C ASP A 63 14.14 14.45 -24.21
N VAL A 64 13.55 13.52 -23.45
CA VAL A 64 12.19 13.05 -23.68
C VAL A 64 11.19 14.18 -23.42
N ALA A 65 11.34 14.91 -22.31
CA ALA A 65 10.52 16.07 -21.98
C ALA A 65 10.49 17.10 -23.14
N SER A 66 11.65 17.50 -23.62
CA SER A 66 11.76 18.46 -24.73
C SER A 66 11.03 17.99 -26.01
N ARG A 67 11.09 16.67 -26.31
CA ARG A 67 10.42 16.09 -27.49
C ARG A 67 8.91 16.04 -27.33
N ILE A 68 8.39 15.67 -26.16
CA ILE A 68 6.94 15.60 -25.93
C ILE A 68 6.33 17.00 -25.79
N GLU A 69 7.06 17.97 -25.21
CA GLU A 69 6.62 19.36 -25.15
C GLU A 69 6.58 20.02 -26.55
N ALA A 70 7.49 19.63 -27.45
CA ALA A 70 7.44 20.06 -28.86
C ALA A 70 6.21 19.52 -29.61
N LEU A 71 5.56 18.46 -29.15
CA LEU A 71 4.30 17.93 -29.67
C LEU A 71 3.07 18.64 -29.08
N GLY A 72 3.25 19.53 -28.11
CA GLY A 72 2.18 20.27 -27.46
C GLY A 72 1.70 19.64 -26.13
N ALA A 73 2.39 18.64 -25.62
CA ALA A 73 2.16 18.12 -24.27
C ALA A 73 2.83 19.00 -23.21
N GLU A 74 2.35 18.94 -21.96
CA GLU A 74 2.93 19.65 -20.83
C GLU A 74 3.44 18.66 -19.78
N VAL A 75 4.74 18.67 -19.50
CA VAL A 75 5.30 17.87 -18.39
C VAL A 75 4.93 18.51 -17.06
N LYS A 76 4.13 17.82 -16.26
CA LYS A 76 3.65 18.28 -14.95
C LYS A 76 4.64 17.94 -13.84
N VAL A 77 5.20 16.73 -13.84
CA VAL A 77 6.16 16.27 -12.84
C VAL A 77 7.00 15.12 -13.39
N THR A 78 8.27 15.10 -13.00
CA THR A 78 9.21 14.01 -13.28
C THR A 78 9.63 13.35 -11.97
N LEU A 79 9.54 12.02 -11.90
CA LEU A 79 9.93 11.22 -10.75
C LEU A 79 10.74 10.01 -11.24
N GLY A 80 12.07 10.12 -11.13
CA GLY A 80 12.99 9.11 -11.65
C GLY A 80 12.82 8.86 -13.15
N ASN A 81 12.46 7.63 -13.53
CA ASN A 81 12.22 7.23 -14.91
C ASN A 81 10.76 7.39 -15.35
N GLN A 82 9.96 8.15 -14.61
CA GLN A 82 8.57 8.44 -14.96
C GLN A 82 8.33 9.93 -15.14
N MET A 83 7.41 10.26 -16.05
CA MET A 83 6.91 11.60 -16.28
C MET A 83 5.40 11.60 -16.27
N THR A 84 4.77 12.44 -15.48
CA THR A 84 3.34 12.71 -15.55
C THR A 84 3.12 13.90 -16.46
N VAL A 85 2.29 13.71 -17.48
CA VAL A 85 2.17 14.62 -18.61
C VAL A 85 0.70 14.93 -18.86
N ALA A 86 0.36 16.22 -19.05
CA ALA A 86 -0.93 16.66 -19.56
C ALA A 86 -0.86 16.78 -21.10
N LEU A 87 -1.84 16.20 -21.79
CA LEU A 87 -1.92 16.24 -23.24
C LEU A 87 -3.38 16.10 -23.74
N THR A 88 -3.61 16.43 -24.98
CA THR A 88 -4.88 16.14 -25.68
C THR A 88 -4.77 14.82 -26.43
N GLY A 89 -5.90 14.16 -26.67
CA GLY A 89 -5.91 12.83 -27.27
C GLY A 89 -5.38 12.75 -28.72
N ASP A 90 -5.33 13.88 -29.45
CA ASP A 90 -4.80 13.95 -30.82
C ASP A 90 -3.28 13.73 -30.89
N ILE A 91 -2.56 14.07 -29.84
CA ILE A 91 -1.09 13.89 -29.78
C ILE A 91 -0.66 12.64 -28.99
N LEU A 92 -1.59 11.93 -28.35
CA LEU A 92 -1.30 10.80 -27.47
C LEU A 92 -0.48 9.70 -28.15
N GLU A 93 -0.87 9.28 -29.35
CA GLU A 93 -0.13 8.25 -30.11
C GLU A 93 1.26 8.75 -30.55
N GLN A 94 1.40 10.04 -30.84
CA GLN A 94 2.69 10.66 -31.19
C GLN A 94 3.61 10.71 -29.96
N VAL A 95 3.08 11.07 -28.78
CA VAL A 95 3.81 11.06 -27.50
C VAL A 95 4.24 9.64 -27.13
N ALA A 96 3.36 8.66 -27.29
CA ALA A 96 3.70 7.25 -27.06
C ALA A 96 4.81 6.73 -27.98
N ALA A 97 4.90 7.26 -29.20
CA ALA A 97 5.92 6.89 -30.18
C ALA A 97 7.25 7.62 -29.99
N VAL A 98 7.37 8.56 -29.06
CA VAL A 98 8.62 9.29 -28.82
C VAL A 98 9.71 8.31 -28.38
N GLU A 99 10.87 8.40 -29.03
CA GLU A 99 12.03 7.60 -28.64
C GLU A 99 12.41 7.88 -27.17
N GLY A 100 12.49 6.82 -26.37
CA GLY A 100 12.72 6.91 -24.92
C GLY A 100 11.47 6.63 -24.09
N VAL A 101 10.26 6.67 -24.67
CA VAL A 101 9.03 6.23 -24.01
C VAL A 101 8.89 4.71 -24.13
N ASP A 102 8.68 4.06 -22.99
CA ASP A 102 8.48 2.59 -22.89
C ASP A 102 7.00 2.24 -22.82
N LEU A 103 6.26 2.89 -21.91
CA LEU A 103 4.84 2.65 -21.67
C LEU A 103 4.14 3.96 -21.29
N VAL A 104 2.87 4.07 -21.68
CA VAL A 104 1.96 5.16 -21.29
C VAL A 104 0.81 4.55 -20.50
N GLU A 105 0.64 4.97 -19.25
CA GLU A 105 -0.34 4.39 -18.33
C GLU A 105 -0.98 5.45 -17.39
N ARG A 106 -1.90 5.02 -16.53
CA ARG A 106 -2.50 5.81 -15.43
C ARG A 106 -2.33 5.07 -14.11
N MET A 107 -2.37 5.80 -12.99
CA MET A 107 -2.33 5.24 -11.64
C MET A 107 -3.74 4.96 -11.12
N SER A 108 -3.93 3.89 -10.34
CA SER A 108 -5.24 3.39 -9.86
C SER A 108 -5.65 3.88 -8.47
N LYS A 109 -6.94 3.76 -8.11
CA LYS A 109 -7.54 4.24 -6.84
C LYS A 109 -7.54 3.19 -5.73
N PRO A 110 -7.40 3.54 -4.46
CA PRO A 110 -7.24 2.63 -3.30
C PRO A 110 -8.42 2.54 -2.30
N THR A 111 -8.37 1.60 -1.31
CA THR A 111 -9.35 1.36 -0.22
C THR A 111 -8.72 1.22 1.19
N ASN A 112 -9.48 1.42 2.29
CA ASN A 112 -8.98 1.80 3.64
C ASN A 112 -9.39 0.96 4.86
N ARG A 113 -8.57 0.87 6.01
CA ARG A 113 -8.92 0.42 7.41
C ARG A 113 -7.80 0.53 8.48
N THR A 114 -8.09 0.52 9.83
CA THR A 114 -7.22 0.91 10.99
C THR A 114 -7.34 0.21 12.34
N ASP A 115 -6.34 0.13 13.30
CA ASP A 115 -6.20 0.42 14.77
C ASP A 115 -5.12 -0.25 15.70
N HIS A 116 -4.67 0.14 16.87
CA HIS A 116 -3.73 0.18 18.08
C HIS A 116 -2.58 -0.83 18.31
N SER A 117 -1.34 -0.35 18.81
CA SER A 117 -0.25 -1.30 19.00
C SER A 117 1.04 -0.91 19.76
N ARG A 118 1.06 0.22 20.46
CA ARG A 118 2.34 0.74 21.00
C ARG A 118 3.04 -0.20 22.00
N ALA A 119 2.30 -0.73 22.98
CA ALA A 119 2.87 -1.61 23.98
C ALA A 119 3.33 -2.97 23.39
N ALA A 120 2.55 -3.52 22.46
CA ALA A 120 2.84 -4.81 21.83
C ALA A 120 4.03 -4.76 20.85
N SER A 121 4.42 -3.55 20.41
CA SER A 121 5.59 -3.32 19.57
C SER A 121 6.78 -2.75 20.36
N HIS A 122 6.76 -2.75 21.68
CA HIS A 122 7.85 -2.26 22.55
C HIS A 122 8.26 -0.81 22.28
N VAL A 123 7.28 0.04 22.00
CA VAL A 123 7.51 1.47 21.70
C VAL A 123 7.60 2.29 22.99
N ASP A 124 6.85 1.96 24.03
CA ASP A 124 6.82 2.72 25.28
C ASP A 124 8.22 2.86 25.90
N GLU A 125 9.00 1.77 25.92
CA GLU A 125 10.39 1.75 26.45
C GLU A 125 11.36 2.63 25.66
N VAL A 126 11.05 2.88 24.39
CA VAL A 126 11.82 3.77 23.52
C VAL A 126 11.44 5.23 23.77
N LEU A 127 10.14 5.49 23.91
CA LEU A 127 9.61 6.84 24.06
C LEU A 127 9.97 7.51 25.38
N ASP A 128 10.02 6.72 26.45
CA ASP A 128 10.40 7.21 27.80
C ASP A 128 11.89 7.02 28.11
N GLY A 129 12.64 6.34 27.23
CA GLY A 129 14.05 6.04 27.44
C GLY A 129 14.32 5.00 28.52
N SER A 130 13.31 4.30 29.03
CA SER A 130 13.44 3.29 30.09
C SER A 130 14.03 1.97 29.61
N GLY A 131 14.09 1.76 28.30
CA GLY A 131 14.72 0.58 27.71
C GLY A 131 16.18 0.47 28.12
N ALA A 132 16.61 -0.72 28.59
CA ALA A 132 17.98 -0.95 29.03
C ALA A 132 18.98 -0.60 27.91
N ASN A 133 20.05 0.11 28.27
CA ASN A 133 21.11 0.56 27.39
C ASN A 133 20.71 1.67 26.37
N LEU A 134 19.53 2.24 26.42
CA LEU A 134 19.22 3.41 25.59
C LEU A 134 19.96 4.65 26.11
N PRO A 135 20.60 5.43 25.24
CA PRO A 135 21.29 6.66 25.66
C PRO A 135 20.33 7.80 26.00
N GLN A 136 19.12 7.76 25.43
CA GLN A 136 18.08 8.76 25.60
C GLN A 136 16.72 8.21 25.13
N ALA A 137 15.67 9.00 25.32
CA ALA A 137 14.36 8.78 24.71
C ALA A 137 14.38 9.13 23.21
N TYR A 138 13.66 8.34 22.39
CA TYR A 138 13.48 8.63 20.97
C TYR A 138 11.99 8.77 20.68
N THR A 139 11.60 9.88 20.07
CA THR A 139 10.20 10.31 19.94
C THR A 139 9.81 10.68 18.51
N GLY A 140 10.72 10.47 17.54
CA GLY A 140 10.57 10.88 16.15
C GLY A 140 10.93 12.34 15.89
N GLU A 141 11.51 13.05 16.87
CA GLU A 141 11.90 14.44 16.71
C GLU A 141 12.95 14.59 15.59
N GLY A 142 12.75 15.60 14.72
CA GLY A 142 13.64 15.83 13.57
C GLY A 142 13.31 14.99 12.33
N VAL A 143 12.32 14.11 12.39
CA VAL A 143 11.85 13.28 11.28
C VAL A 143 10.50 13.79 10.77
N ILE A 144 10.27 13.75 9.46
CA ILE A 144 8.99 14.03 8.83
C ILE A 144 8.27 12.68 8.63
N ILE A 145 7.02 12.58 9.09
CA ILE A 145 6.11 11.51 8.68
C ILE A 145 5.12 12.11 7.68
N ALA A 146 5.14 11.59 6.46
CA ALA A 146 4.20 11.95 5.41
C ALA A 146 3.11 10.88 5.33
N LEU A 147 1.84 11.31 5.20
CA LEU A 147 0.73 10.38 4.96
C LEU A 147 0.00 10.76 3.68
N ILE A 148 -0.24 9.76 2.83
CA ILE A 148 -1.17 9.87 1.71
C ILE A 148 -2.43 9.11 2.09
N ASP A 149 -3.52 9.85 2.36
CA ASP A 149 -4.78 9.30 2.86
C ASP A 149 -5.93 10.31 2.67
N GLY A 150 -7.09 10.10 3.29
CA GLY A 150 -8.22 11.01 3.29
C GLY A 150 -9.03 10.97 4.59
N GLY A 151 -9.88 11.97 4.81
CA GLY A 151 -10.69 12.06 6.02
C GLY A 151 -9.92 12.62 7.23
N TYR A 152 -9.17 13.70 7.03
CA TYR A 152 -8.39 14.34 8.09
C TYR A 152 -9.20 15.34 8.90
N ASP A 153 -9.11 15.26 10.23
CA ASP A 153 -9.49 16.30 11.19
C ASP A 153 -8.24 16.99 11.73
N PHE A 154 -7.84 18.08 11.10
CA PHE A 154 -6.65 18.85 11.47
C PHE A 154 -6.77 19.54 12.83
N THR A 155 -7.98 19.67 13.36
CA THR A 155 -8.24 20.33 14.65
C THR A 155 -8.04 19.40 15.84
N HIS A 156 -8.00 18.08 15.57
CA HIS A 156 -7.94 17.05 16.61
C HIS A 156 -6.72 17.24 17.54
N PRO A 157 -6.90 17.15 18.86
CA PRO A 157 -5.80 17.33 19.84
C PRO A 157 -4.62 16.39 19.64
N ALA A 158 -4.85 15.22 19.03
CA ALA A 158 -3.78 14.28 18.67
C ALA A 158 -2.70 14.88 17.76
N PHE A 159 -2.96 16.01 17.12
CA PHE A 159 -2.01 16.69 16.22
C PHE A 159 -1.42 17.98 16.80
N LYS A 160 -1.59 18.21 18.10
CA LYS A 160 -1.05 19.38 18.80
C LYS A 160 0.05 18.95 19.79
N ASP A 161 1.03 19.81 19.97
CA ASP A 161 2.08 19.61 20.99
C ASP A 161 1.58 20.01 22.41
N GLU A 162 2.41 19.83 23.41
CA GLU A 162 2.13 20.16 24.81
C GLU A 162 1.84 21.66 25.02
N LYS A 163 2.25 22.53 24.10
CA LYS A 163 1.98 23.97 24.09
C LYS A 163 0.77 24.31 23.24
N ASN A 164 0.06 23.31 22.74
CA ASN A 164 -1.09 23.43 21.86
C ASN A 164 -0.78 24.00 20.46
N ASN A 165 0.48 23.94 20.01
CA ASN A 165 0.85 24.28 18.64
C ASN A 165 0.55 23.09 17.72
N LEU A 166 0.10 23.38 16.50
CA LEU A 166 -0.15 22.36 15.48
C LEU A 166 1.18 21.73 15.03
N ARG A 167 1.24 20.39 15.03
CA ARG A 167 2.38 19.59 14.56
C ARG A 167 2.29 19.24 13.07
N ILE A 168 1.12 19.43 12.44
CA ILE A 168 0.96 19.34 11.00
C ILE A 168 1.60 20.58 10.38
N LYS A 169 2.67 20.36 9.60
CA LYS A 169 3.47 21.44 9.00
C LYS A 169 2.97 21.84 7.63
N SER A 170 2.33 20.91 6.93
CA SER A 170 1.78 21.15 5.60
C SER A 170 0.67 20.17 5.29
N VAL A 171 -0.31 20.64 4.53
CA VAL A 171 -1.37 19.82 3.93
C VAL A 171 -1.40 20.13 2.44
N TYR A 172 -1.36 19.10 1.61
CA TYR A 172 -1.41 19.24 0.16
C TYR A 172 -2.50 18.37 -0.47
N TYR A 173 -3.36 19.00 -1.23
CA TYR A 173 -4.43 18.38 -2.02
C TYR A 173 -4.10 18.53 -3.50
N PRO A 174 -3.26 17.66 -4.08
CA PRO A 174 -2.88 17.76 -5.51
C PRO A 174 -4.08 17.64 -6.46
N GLY A 175 -5.13 16.95 -6.03
CA GLY A 175 -6.34 16.72 -6.81
C GLY A 175 -7.50 17.71 -6.57
N LYS A 176 -7.33 18.71 -5.69
CA LYS A 176 -8.43 19.64 -5.33
C LYS A 176 -8.03 21.10 -5.53
N SER A 177 -8.97 21.90 -6.02
CA SER A 177 -8.83 23.34 -6.21
C SER A 177 -9.62 24.13 -5.15
N VAL A 178 -8.98 24.42 -4.02
CA VAL A 178 -9.60 25.12 -2.89
C VAL A 178 -9.28 26.62 -2.96
N LYS A 179 -10.31 27.46 -2.90
CA LYS A 179 -10.14 28.93 -2.91
C LYS A 179 -9.36 29.39 -1.68
N GLY A 180 -8.37 30.25 -1.89
CA GLY A 180 -7.56 30.82 -0.81
C GLY A 180 -6.35 29.95 -0.40
N SER A 181 -6.16 28.79 -1.01
CA SER A 181 -4.95 27.98 -0.84
C SER A 181 -3.75 28.59 -1.57
N ASN A 182 -2.55 28.20 -1.16
CA ASN A 182 -1.32 28.40 -1.90
C ASN A 182 -1.17 27.34 -3.01
N LYS A 183 -0.14 27.48 -3.83
CA LYS A 183 0.29 26.47 -4.81
C LYS A 183 1.61 25.86 -4.38
N ALA A 184 1.77 24.56 -4.61
CA ALA A 184 3.06 23.92 -4.48
C ALA A 184 3.95 24.30 -5.68
N THR A 185 5.25 24.44 -5.45
CA THR A 185 6.24 24.57 -6.52
C THR A 185 7.02 23.28 -6.60
N LEU A 186 6.91 22.57 -7.73
CA LEU A 186 7.57 21.29 -7.98
C LEU A 186 8.40 21.40 -9.27
N ASP A 187 9.64 20.93 -9.24
CA ASP A 187 10.58 21.09 -10.36
C ASP A 187 10.70 22.55 -10.86
N GLY A 188 10.54 23.52 -9.93
CA GLY A 188 10.58 24.95 -10.23
C GLY A 188 9.34 25.52 -10.94
N LYS A 189 8.29 24.75 -11.06
CA LYS A 189 7.00 25.15 -11.68
C LYS A 189 5.87 25.12 -10.64
N GLU A 190 4.86 25.96 -10.82
CA GLU A 190 3.62 25.89 -10.04
C GLU A 190 2.87 24.59 -10.40
N ALA A 191 2.53 23.80 -9.37
CA ALA A 191 1.83 22.54 -9.51
C ALA A 191 0.32 22.70 -9.34
N ASP A 192 -0.46 21.79 -9.94
CA ASP A 192 -1.90 21.69 -9.69
C ASP A 192 -2.18 21.37 -8.21
N GLY A 193 -3.41 21.61 -7.77
CA GLY A 193 -3.85 21.32 -6.43
C GLY A 193 -3.85 22.55 -5.49
N SER A 194 -3.95 22.28 -4.21
CA SER A 194 -4.07 23.27 -3.14
C SER A 194 -3.13 22.96 -1.99
N LEU A 195 -2.30 23.94 -1.61
CA LEU A 195 -1.32 23.81 -0.54
C LEU A 195 -1.73 24.70 0.65
N PHE A 196 -1.65 24.14 1.85
CA PHE A 196 -1.85 24.81 3.13
C PHE A 196 -0.60 24.59 3.97
N ASP A 197 0.20 25.63 4.15
CA ASP A 197 1.53 25.60 4.77
C ASP A 197 1.64 26.52 5.99
N LYS A 198 0.51 27.01 6.47
CA LYS A 198 0.40 27.83 7.70
C LYS A 198 -0.66 27.26 8.61
N SER A 199 -0.39 27.27 9.92
CA SER A 199 -1.31 26.68 10.92
C SER A 199 -2.72 27.27 10.86
N GLU A 200 -2.86 28.58 10.66
CA GLU A 200 -4.15 29.22 10.52
C GLU A 200 -4.92 28.78 9.28
N MET A 201 -4.24 28.50 8.17
CA MET A 201 -4.87 27.98 6.95
C MET A 201 -5.30 26.53 7.15
N ILE A 202 -4.46 25.72 7.79
CA ILE A 202 -4.75 24.29 8.06
C ILE A 202 -5.92 24.14 9.02
N LEU A 203 -6.04 25.04 10.01
CA LEU A 203 -7.11 25.01 11.01
C LEU A 203 -8.42 25.66 10.54
N ASP A 204 -8.46 26.25 9.35
CA ASP A 204 -9.71 26.74 8.76
C ASP A 204 -10.56 25.57 8.24
N THR A 205 -11.33 24.98 9.16
CA THR A 205 -12.14 23.78 8.91
C THR A 205 -13.20 23.95 7.81
N LEU A 206 -13.64 25.18 7.55
CA LEU A 206 -14.59 25.47 6.46
C LEU A 206 -13.99 25.22 5.08
N LEU A 207 -12.65 25.38 4.96
CA LEU A 207 -11.92 25.13 3.71
C LEU A 207 -11.47 23.67 3.56
N LEU A 208 -11.36 22.95 4.68
CA LEU A 208 -10.69 21.64 4.75
C LEU A 208 -11.60 20.49 5.22
N MET A 209 -12.92 20.72 5.28
CA MET A 209 -13.84 19.62 5.60
C MET A 209 -13.68 18.46 4.63
N GLU A 210 -13.31 17.31 5.16
CA GLU A 210 -13.16 16.06 4.44
C GLU A 210 -14.17 15.03 4.90
N GLU A 211 -14.70 14.26 3.96
CA GLU A 211 -15.50 13.09 4.25
C GLU A 211 -14.56 11.91 4.67
N GLY A 212 -15.07 11.04 5.55
CA GLY A 212 -14.34 9.87 6.04
C GLY A 212 -13.54 10.12 7.31
N VAL A 213 -13.02 9.06 7.89
CA VAL A 213 -12.36 9.03 9.21
C VAL A 213 -10.96 8.47 9.17
N HIS A 214 -10.56 7.89 8.04
CA HIS A 214 -9.42 7.01 7.92
C HIS A 214 -8.07 7.72 8.09
N GLY A 215 -7.84 8.84 7.40
CA GLY A 215 -6.57 9.55 7.45
C GLY A 215 -6.25 10.12 8.84
N THR A 216 -7.25 10.62 9.57
CA THR A 216 -7.07 11.05 10.98
C THR A 216 -6.56 9.91 11.82
N HIS A 217 -7.15 8.73 11.65
CA HIS A 217 -6.81 7.55 12.40
C HIS A 217 -5.38 7.08 12.06
N CYS A 218 -5.03 6.93 10.78
CA CYS A 218 -3.69 6.58 10.33
C CYS A 218 -2.62 7.57 10.83
N ALA A 219 -2.88 8.86 10.72
CA ALA A 219 -1.95 9.88 11.20
C ALA A 219 -1.76 9.83 12.72
N SER A 220 -2.84 9.53 13.46
CA SER A 220 -2.79 9.32 14.90
C SER A 220 -2.01 8.07 15.28
N CYS A 221 -2.17 6.95 14.57
CA CYS A 221 -1.38 5.74 14.78
C CYS A 221 0.12 6.00 14.59
N ALA A 222 0.51 6.72 13.53
CA ALA A 222 1.90 7.01 13.24
C ALA A 222 2.51 7.97 14.27
N ALA A 223 1.85 9.10 14.50
CA ALA A 223 2.46 10.23 15.19
C ALA A 223 1.48 11.04 16.06
N GLY A 224 0.37 10.46 16.52
CA GLY A 224 -0.51 11.15 17.45
C GLY A 224 0.22 11.58 18.71
N SER A 225 -0.05 12.80 19.19
CA SER A 225 0.46 13.29 20.47
C SER A 225 -0.08 12.46 21.63
N HIS A 226 0.71 12.32 22.68
CA HIS A 226 0.31 11.55 23.86
C HIS A 226 -0.67 12.35 24.70
N ILE A 227 -1.85 11.79 24.92
CA ILE A 227 -2.95 12.39 25.69
C ILE A 227 -3.37 11.40 26.76
N ALA A 228 -3.58 11.88 27.98
CA ALA A 228 -4.04 11.03 29.09
C ALA A 228 -5.41 10.42 28.73
N SER A 229 -5.55 9.09 28.94
CA SER A 229 -6.84 8.42 28.78
C SER A 229 -7.87 8.98 29.76
N VAL A 230 -9.05 9.31 29.26
CA VAL A 230 -10.14 9.91 30.06
C VAL A 230 -10.73 8.90 31.04
N THR A 231 -10.81 7.64 30.63
CA THR A 231 -11.39 6.55 31.43
C THR A 231 -10.36 5.85 32.31
N GLY A 232 -9.08 6.00 31.99
CA GLY A 232 -8.00 5.29 32.68
C GLY A 232 -8.02 3.76 32.47
N LEU A 233 -8.81 3.24 31.55
CA LEU A 233 -8.99 1.80 31.32
C LEU A 233 -7.68 1.11 30.90
N THR A 234 -6.83 1.76 30.13
CA THR A 234 -5.53 1.21 29.73
C THR A 234 -4.42 1.54 30.74
N GLY A 235 -4.61 2.53 31.60
CA GLY A 235 -3.58 3.07 32.48
C GLY A 235 -2.40 3.74 31.76
N LYS A 236 -2.46 3.90 30.43
CA LYS A 236 -1.44 4.50 29.58
C LYS A 236 -2.03 5.65 28.75
N PRO A 237 -1.23 6.65 28.36
CA PRO A 237 -1.70 7.71 27.48
C PRO A 237 -2.05 7.15 26.08
N LEU A 238 -3.09 7.73 25.47
CA LEU A 238 -3.40 7.53 24.06
C LEU A 238 -2.37 8.27 23.22
N GLY A 239 -2.05 7.78 22.03
CA GLY A 239 -1.15 8.44 21.09
C GLY A 239 -0.39 7.48 20.19
N GLY A 240 0.28 8.04 19.20
CA GLY A 240 1.02 7.32 18.15
C GLY A 240 2.42 6.88 18.56
N MET A 241 3.12 6.29 17.62
CA MET A 241 4.46 5.71 17.79
C MET A 241 5.55 6.78 17.86
N ALA A 242 5.41 7.88 17.09
CA ALA A 242 6.40 8.95 16.99
C ALA A 242 5.78 10.33 17.35
N PRO A 243 5.45 10.58 18.63
CA PRO A 243 4.62 11.72 19.05
C PRO A 243 5.26 13.09 18.85
N LYS A 244 6.54 13.18 18.49
CA LYS A 244 7.24 14.45 18.19
C LYS A 244 7.70 14.58 16.74
N ALA A 245 7.35 13.65 15.86
CA ALA A 245 7.60 13.80 14.44
C ALA A 245 6.81 14.96 13.84
N ASP A 246 7.38 15.65 12.84
CA ASP A 246 6.64 16.60 12.02
C ASP A 246 5.70 15.84 11.08
N LEU A 247 4.46 16.33 10.93
CA LEU A 247 3.47 15.73 10.04
C LEU A 247 3.30 16.55 8.78
N ILE A 248 3.27 15.88 7.63
CA ILE A 248 2.71 16.43 6.38
C ILE A 248 1.64 15.48 5.86
N LEU A 249 0.46 16.02 5.54
CA LEU A 249 -0.72 15.24 5.21
C LEU A 249 -1.15 15.55 3.77
N LEU A 250 -1.43 14.51 3.01
CA LEU A 250 -1.79 14.63 1.62
C LEU A 250 -3.05 13.82 1.32
N ASN A 251 -3.95 14.38 0.50
CA ASN A 251 -5.10 13.64 0.00
C ASN A 251 -5.12 13.69 -1.53
N VAL A 252 -5.02 12.53 -2.14
CA VAL A 252 -4.95 12.37 -3.60
C VAL A 252 -6.32 12.27 -4.28
N LEU A 253 -7.42 12.33 -3.53
CA LEU A 253 -8.77 12.39 -4.10
C LEU A 253 -8.95 13.68 -4.91
N THR A 254 -9.71 13.58 -5.99
CA THR A 254 -9.91 14.65 -6.96
C THR A 254 -11.27 15.30 -6.82
N ASP A 255 -11.36 16.60 -7.11
CA ASP A 255 -12.61 17.34 -7.16
C ASP A 255 -13.18 17.44 -8.59
N SER A 256 -14.39 17.99 -8.68
CA SER A 256 -15.06 18.19 -9.98
C SER A 256 -14.28 19.10 -10.94
N ILE A 257 -13.47 20.03 -10.43
CA ILE A 257 -12.66 20.94 -11.26
C ILE A 257 -11.53 20.17 -11.95
N MET A 258 -10.79 19.36 -11.17
CA MET A 258 -9.74 18.52 -11.70
C MET A 258 -10.29 17.43 -12.63
N ASN A 259 -11.43 16.82 -12.24
CA ASN A 259 -12.09 15.80 -13.05
C ASN A 259 -12.62 16.37 -14.37
N GLN A 260 -13.13 17.62 -14.38
CA GLN A 260 -13.52 18.30 -15.62
C GLN A 260 -12.33 18.64 -16.51
N LYS A 261 -11.19 19.00 -15.91
CA LYS A 261 -9.98 19.39 -16.64
C LYS A 261 -9.30 18.21 -17.32
N TYR A 262 -9.19 17.08 -16.63
CA TYR A 262 -8.34 15.96 -17.04
C TYR A 262 -9.09 14.63 -17.24
N GLY A 263 -10.31 14.48 -16.73
CA GLY A 263 -10.99 13.22 -16.50
C GLY A 263 -10.59 12.63 -15.12
N GLU A 264 -11.49 11.87 -14.50
CA GLU A 264 -11.35 11.43 -13.11
C GLU A 264 -10.09 10.58 -12.88
N ASP A 265 -9.89 9.52 -13.68
CA ASP A 265 -8.74 8.62 -13.52
C ASP A 265 -7.41 9.32 -13.80
N ALA A 266 -7.39 10.22 -14.78
CA ALA A 266 -6.19 10.97 -15.12
C ALA A 266 -5.85 12.00 -14.04
N ALA A 267 -6.85 12.71 -13.51
CA ALA A 267 -6.68 13.63 -12.40
C ALA A 267 -6.16 12.90 -11.15
N PHE A 268 -6.67 11.69 -10.87
CA PHE A 268 -6.22 10.88 -9.76
C PHE A 268 -4.77 10.40 -9.94
N SER A 269 -4.40 9.92 -11.12
CA SER A 269 -3.02 9.53 -11.46
C SER A 269 -2.02 10.68 -11.31
N LEU A 270 -2.42 11.89 -11.77
CA LEU A 270 -1.62 13.10 -11.57
C LEU A 270 -1.47 13.41 -10.08
N SER A 271 -2.57 13.34 -9.33
CA SER A 271 -2.60 13.62 -7.90
C SER A 271 -1.62 12.75 -7.13
N GLN A 272 -1.56 11.44 -7.40
CA GLN A 272 -0.59 10.52 -6.80
C GLN A 272 0.85 10.91 -7.13
N SER A 273 1.14 11.22 -8.39
CA SER A 273 2.49 11.62 -8.81
C SER A 273 2.94 12.93 -8.14
N LEU A 274 2.06 13.93 -8.09
CA LEU A 274 2.32 15.21 -7.45
C LEU A 274 2.52 15.06 -5.94
N ALA A 275 1.77 14.15 -5.29
CA ALA A 275 1.91 13.86 -3.86
C ALA A 275 3.30 13.33 -3.54
N LEU A 276 3.76 12.28 -4.24
CA LEU A 276 5.08 11.69 -4.02
C LEU A 276 6.21 12.71 -4.28
N LYS A 277 6.08 13.49 -5.36
CA LYS A 277 7.04 14.53 -5.68
C LYS A 277 7.09 15.62 -4.60
N TYR A 278 5.93 16.08 -4.13
CA TYR A 278 5.84 17.09 -3.08
C TYR A 278 6.53 16.62 -1.79
N ILE A 279 6.28 15.39 -1.36
CA ILE A 279 6.90 14.82 -0.16
C ILE A 279 8.43 14.85 -0.29
N SER A 280 8.96 14.41 -1.42
CA SER A 280 10.40 14.37 -1.66
C SER A 280 11.02 15.77 -1.65
N GLU A 281 10.42 16.74 -2.35
CA GLU A 281 10.94 18.12 -2.40
C GLU A 281 10.79 18.85 -1.07
N TYR A 282 9.68 18.63 -0.35
CA TYR A 282 9.48 19.18 0.99
C TYR A 282 10.56 18.69 1.96
N ALA A 283 10.83 17.37 1.99
CA ALA A 283 11.86 16.79 2.85
C ALA A 283 13.25 17.37 2.53
N LYS A 284 13.60 17.49 1.24
CA LYS A 284 14.85 18.11 0.78
C LYS A 284 14.96 19.58 1.23
N ALA A 285 13.87 20.35 1.09
CA ALA A 285 13.84 21.76 1.50
C ALA A 285 14.00 21.92 3.00
N GLN A 286 13.39 21.04 3.81
CA GLN A 286 13.53 21.06 5.27
C GLN A 286 14.85 20.43 5.75
N LYS A 287 15.62 19.76 4.89
CA LYS A 287 16.82 18.99 5.23
C LYS A 287 16.58 17.96 6.32
N LYS A 288 15.42 17.31 6.28
CA LYS A 288 14.99 16.29 7.22
C LYS A 288 14.70 14.99 6.49
N PRO A 289 15.01 13.84 7.10
CA PRO A 289 14.55 12.55 6.56
C PRO A 289 13.04 12.47 6.59
N VAL A 290 12.46 11.72 5.64
CA VAL A 290 11.01 11.47 5.55
C VAL A 290 10.70 9.99 5.53
N VAL A 291 9.64 9.63 6.25
CA VAL A 291 9.00 8.31 6.22
C VAL A 291 7.58 8.51 5.69
N LEU A 292 7.30 7.96 4.52
CA LEU A 292 5.95 7.91 3.95
C LEU A 292 5.20 6.74 4.57
N SER A 293 3.98 6.97 5.04
CA SER A 293 2.98 5.97 5.36
C SER A 293 1.86 6.03 4.32
N TRP A 294 1.71 4.97 3.53
CA TRP A 294 0.65 4.88 2.54
C TRP A 294 -0.24 3.68 2.81
N SER A 295 -1.36 3.94 3.49
CA SER A 295 -2.29 2.92 3.97
C SER A 295 -3.39 2.57 2.95
N GLN A 296 -3.09 2.71 1.68
CA GLN A 296 -3.98 2.44 0.57
C GLN A 296 -3.28 1.54 -0.43
N ASN A 297 -4.04 0.68 -1.10
CA ASN A 297 -3.50 -0.23 -2.13
C ASN A 297 -4.56 -0.57 -3.18
N SER A 298 -4.17 -1.28 -4.25
CA SER A 298 -5.03 -1.70 -5.33
C SER A 298 -4.53 -3.02 -5.90
N HIS A 299 -5.42 -3.81 -6.50
CA HIS A 299 -5.07 -5.03 -7.23
C HIS A 299 -4.95 -4.80 -8.74
N ASN A 300 -5.02 -3.54 -9.20
CA ASN A 300 -4.79 -3.19 -10.58
C ASN A 300 -3.29 -3.13 -10.87
N GLY A 301 -2.76 -4.11 -11.59
CA GLY A 301 -1.35 -4.24 -11.91
C GLY A 301 -0.95 -5.69 -12.17
N PHE A 302 0.27 -5.91 -12.62
CA PHE A 302 0.81 -7.25 -12.88
C PHE A 302 1.31 -7.94 -11.62
N HIS A 303 1.25 -7.32 -10.46
CA HIS A 303 1.84 -7.80 -9.21
C HIS A 303 3.29 -8.28 -9.39
N ASP A 304 4.07 -7.52 -10.13
CA ASP A 304 5.48 -7.78 -10.44
C ASP A 304 6.33 -6.50 -10.43
N GLY A 305 5.80 -5.42 -9.90
CA GLY A 305 6.46 -4.13 -9.78
C GLY A 305 6.49 -3.30 -11.06
N THR A 306 5.81 -3.70 -12.14
CA THR A 306 5.86 -2.98 -13.42
C THR A 306 4.76 -1.94 -13.62
N SER A 307 3.76 -1.88 -12.74
CA SER A 307 2.69 -0.87 -12.82
C SER A 307 3.21 0.56 -12.58
N ALA A 308 2.46 1.56 -13.05
CA ALA A 308 2.84 2.97 -12.90
C ALA A 308 3.00 3.37 -11.44
N VAL A 309 2.05 2.98 -10.58
CA VAL A 309 2.11 3.32 -9.15
C VAL A 309 3.26 2.62 -8.45
N ALA A 310 3.49 1.32 -8.71
CA ALA A 310 4.62 0.60 -8.14
C ALA A 310 5.96 1.24 -8.56
N GLN A 311 6.11 1.61 -9.83
CA GLN A 311 7.30 2.31 -10.32
C GLN A 311 7.45 3.72 -9.73
N ALA A 312 6.35 4.45 -9.47
CA ALA A 312 6.41 5.74 -8.80
C ALA A 312 6.90 5.60 -7.35
N VAL A 313 6.41 4.60 -6.62
CA VAL A 313 6.88 4.25 -5.26
C VAL A 313 8.37 3.87 -5.29
N LYS A 314 8.80 3.06 -6.26
CA LYS A 314 10.20 2.71 -6.46
C LYS A 314 11.07 3.96 -6.66
N ASN A 315 10.68 4.84 -7.58
CA ASN A 315 11.43 6.07 -7.85
C ASN A 315 11.51 6.96 -6.61
N PHE A 316 10.42 7.07 -5.85
CA PHE A 316 10.41 7.78 -4.57
C PHE A 316 11.42 7.19 -3.58
N CYS A 317 11.51 5.86 -3.47
CA CYS A 317 12.49 5.17 -2.62
C CYS A 317 13.93 5.41 -3.11
N GLN A 318 14.16 5.39 -4.42
CA GLN A 318 15.48 5.60 -5.03
C GLN A 318 16.01 7.04 -4.85
N GLU A 319 15.13 8.01 -4.59
CA GLU A 319 15.53 9.36 -4.17
C GLU A 319 16.03 9.44 -2.71
N GLY A 320 16.09 8.31 -1.99
CA GLY A 320 16.56 8.21 -0.61
C GLY A 320 15.45 8.37 0.43
N ASN A 321 14.18 8.35 0.01
CA ASN A 321 13.04 8.43 0.91
C ASN A 321 12.62 7.03 1.38
N ILE A 322 12.05 6.93 2.58
CA ILE A 322 11.52 5.68 3.12
C ILE A 322 10.02 5.62 2.81
N ALA A 323 9.56 4.51 2.22
CA ALA A 323 8.15 4.25 1.95
C ALA A 323 7.68 2.99 2.67
N ILE A 324 6.70 3.15 3.54
CA ILE A 324 5.99 2.08 4.23
C ILE A 324 4.60 1.97 3.61
N VAL A 325 4.29 0.80 3.05
CA VAL A 325 3.03 0.52 2.36
C VAL A 325 2.28 -0.63 3.01
N CYS A 326 0.96 -0.63 2.92
CA CYS A 326 0.15 -1.73 3.46
C CYS A 326 0.23 -2.97 2.55
N ALA A 327 0.17 -4.17 3.16
CA ALA A 327 0.11 -5.41 2.40
C ALA A 327 -1.24 -5.64 1.71
N SER A 328 -2.29 -4.96 2.14
CA SER A 328 -3.69 -5.11 1.76
C SER A 328 -4.47 -6.06 2.67
N ASN A 329 -5.80 -6.24 2.46
CA ASN A 329 -6.69 -6.89 3.43
C ASN A 329 -7.45 -8.11 2.88
N GLU A 330 -6.95 -8.73 1.83
CA GLU A 330 -7.56 -9.86 1.13
C GLU A 330 -6.86 -11.20 1.44
N GLY A 331 -6.21 -11.29 2.63
CA GLY A 331 -5.38 -12.44 3.02
C GLY A 331 -6.11 -13.77 3.21
N ASP A 332 -7.44 -13.75 3.32
CA ASP A 332 -8.31 -14.93 3.33
C ASP A 332 -9.31 -14.94 2.16
N ASP A 333 -9.28 -13.95 1.28
CA ASP A 333 -10.13 -13.87 0.11
C ASP A 333 -9.51 -14.61 -1.09
N SER A 334 -10.34 -15.33 -1.81
CA SER A 334 -9.93 -16.12 -2.98
C SER A 334 -9.82 -15.24 -4.23
N ILE A 335 -9.03 -14.17 -4.18
CA ILE A 335 -9.01 -13.13 -5.22
C ILE A 335 -8.17 -13.47 -6.44
N HIS A 336 -7.26 -14.42 -6.36
CA HIS A 336 -6.28 -14.68 -7.40
C HIS A 336 -6.42 -16.06 -8.03
N VAL A 337 -6.30 -16.11 -9.35
CA VAL A 337 -6.19 -17.36 -10.14
C VAL A 337 -4.99 -17.26 -11.07
N HIS A 338 -4.14 -18.30 -11.06
CA HIS A 338 -3.11 -18.52 -12.05
C HIS A 338 -3.29 -19.89 -12.69
N LYS A 339 -3.38 -19.96 -14.00
CA LYS A 339 -3.59 -21.21 -14.72
C LYS A 339 -2.91 -21.20 -16.10
N THR A 340 -2.22 -22.29 -16.43
CA THR A 340 -1.80 -22.56 -17.80
C THR A 340 -2.94 -23.22 -18.54
N LEU A 341 -3.39 -22.64 -19.63
CA LEU A 341 -4.48 -23.11 -20.47
C LEU A 341 -3.93 -23.61 -21.81
N LYS A 342 -4.56 -24.65 -22.36
CA LYS A 342 -4.34 -25.07 -23.75
C LYS A 342 -5.21 -24.24 -24.67
N GLY A 343 -4.82 -24.13 -25.96
CA GLY A 343 -5.67 -23.50 -26.96
C GLY A 343 -7.07 -24.16 -27.01
N GLY A 344 -8.12 -23.36 -26.94
CA GLY A 344 -9.52 -23.81 -26.88
C GLY A 344 -10.00 -24.26 -25.50
N GLU A 345 -9.12 -24.34 -24.46
CA GLU A 345 -9.55 -24.63 -23.08
C GLU A 345 -10.16 -23.39 -22.45
N THR A 346 -11.34 -23.52 -21.85
CA THR A 346 -12.02 -22.42 -21.18
C THR A 346 -11.81 -22.46 -19.68
N LEU A 347 -11.22 -21.40 -19.13
CA LEU A 347 -11.25 -21.12 -17.69
C LEU A 347 -12.54 -20.39 -17.36
N LYS A 348 -13.29 -20.91 -16.39
CA LYS A 348 -14.52 -20.31 -15.88
C LYS A 348 -14.29 -19.82 -14.45
N LEU A 349 -14.57 -18.55 -14.19
CA LEU A 349 -14.49 -17.91 -12.88
C LEU A 349 -15.89 -17.42 -12.49
N MET A 350 -16.24 -17.58 -11.21
CA MET A 350 -17.50 -17.10 -10.63
C MET A 350 -17.19 -16.13 -9.51
N MET A 351 -17.61 -14.89 -9.63
CA MET A 351 -17.36 -13.85 -8.63
C MET A 351 -18.18 -14.11 -7.37
N LYS A 352 -17.59 -13.81 -6.21
CA LYS A 352 -18.15 -14.03 -4.87
C LYS A 352 -19.34 -13.12 -4.59
N SER A 353 -19.23 -11.84 -4.94
CA SER A 353 -20.19 -10.82 -4.55
C SER A 353 -21.58 -11.00 -5.15
N THR A 354 -22.60 -10.83 -4.31
CA THR A 354 -24.01 -10.70 -4.68
C THR A 354 -24.62 -9.37 -4.26
N LYS A 355 -24.07 -8.83 -3.17
CA LYS A 355 -24.33 -7.48 -2.67
C LYS A 355 -23.13 -6.63 -3.04
N ASN A 356 -23.30 -5.50 -3.58
CA ASN A 356 -22.21 -4.67 -4.11
C ASN A 356 -21.52 -5.21 -5.38
N ALA A 357 -22.20 -6.05 -6.18
CA ALA A 357 -21.73 -6.48 -7.50
C ALA A 357 -21.34 -5.28 -8.40
N ALA A 358 -21.72 -4.13 -7.97
CA ALA A 358 -21.61 -2.85 -8.64
C ALA A 358 -20.19 -2.28 -8.74
N GLU A 359 -19.21 -2.76 -8.02
CA GLU A 359 -17.86 -2.23 -8.03
C GLU A 359 -16.82 -3.36 -8.06
N SER A 360 -17.21 -4.52 -8.59
CA SER A 360 -16.31 -5.66 -8.71
C SER A 360 -15.47 -5.53 -9.96
N PHE A 361 -14.16 -5.46 -9.79
CA PHE A 361 -13.18 -5.44 -10.85
C PHE A 361 -12.63 -6.84 -11.07
N SER A 362 -12.33 -7.15 -12.32
CA SER A 362 -11.58 -8.33 -12.66
C SER A 362 -10.42 -7.92 -13.55
N PHE A 363 -9.24 -8.31 -13.18
CA PHE A 363 -8.02 -8.00 -13.89
C PHE A 363 -7.31 -9.30 -14.27
N PHE A 364 -6.86 -9.45 -15.51
CA PHE A 364 -6.07 -10.60 -15.90
C PHE A 364 -4.89 -10.22 -16.80
N VAL A 365 -3.87 -11.04 -16.74
CA VAL A 365 -2.65 -10.92 -17.53
C VAL A 365 -2.43 -12.20 -18.31
N THR A 366 -2.16 -12.07 -19.60
CA THR A 366 -1.86 -13.20 -20.48
C THR A 366 -0.83 -12.82 -21.55
N GLN A 367 -0.04 -13.78 -21.99
CA GLN A 367 0.94 -13.59 -23.07
C GLN A 367 0.33 -13.66 -24.47
N LYS A 368 -0.87 -14.23 -24.57
CA LYS A 368 -1.56 -14.50 -25.83
C LYS A 368 -2.98 -13.94 -25.77
N PRO A 369 -3.58 -13.56 -26.91
CA PRO A 369 -4.97 -13.16 -26.95
C PRO A 369 -5.90 -14.24 -26.39
N VAL A 370 -6.95 -13.80 -25.70
CA VAL A 370 -8.00 -14.67 -25.20
C VAL A 370 -9.36 -14.14 -25.60
N THR A 371 -10.30 -15.04 -25.82
CA THR A 371 -11.72 -14.73 -25.94
C THR A 371 -12.30 -14.65 -24.54
N LEU A 372 -12.96 -13.52 -24.21
CA LEU A 372 -13.69 -13.29 -22.98
C LEU A 372 -15.18 -13.36 -23.24
N ARG A 373 -15.93 -14.00 -22.32
CA ARG A 373 -17.38 -13.87 -22.21
C ARG A 373 -17.79 -13.50 -20.79
N LEU A 374 -18.74 -12.62 -20.69
CA LEU A 374 -19.35 -12.19 -19.43
C LEU A 374 -20.73 -12.82 -19.30
N GLY A 375 -21.11 -13.21 -18.10
CA GLY A 375 -22.40 -13.85 -17.92
C GLY A 375 -22.94 -13.80 -16.52
N VAL A 376 -24.12 -14.42 -16.36
CA VAL A 376 -24.83 -14.59 -15.09
C VAL A 376 -25.15 -16.06 -14.89
N TYR A 377 -24.76 -16.58 -13.74
CA TYR A 377 -25.08 -17.93 -13.27
C TYR A 377 -26.10 -17.86 -12.14
N ASP A 378 -27.12 -18.71 -12.19
CA ASP A 378 -28.11 -18.90 -11.12
C ASP A 378 -27.72 -20.13 -10.30
N VAL A 379 -27.25 -19.93 -9.05
CA VAL A 379 -26.80 -21.03 -8.18
C VAL A 379 -27.96 -21.93 -7.71
N GLU A 380 -29.20 -21.43 -7.66
CA GLU A 380 -30.38 -22.24 -7.33
C GLU A 380 -30.76 -23.15 -8.51
N GLN A 381 -30.66 -22.65 -9.73
CA GLN A 381 -30.95 -23.40 -10.94
C GLN A 381 -29.75 -24.21 -11.45
N GLN A 382 -28.58 -24.00 -10.88
CA GLN A 382 -27.30 -24.61 -11.28
C GLN A 382 -27.00 -24.47 -12.78
N LYS A 383 -27.25 -23.30 -13.35
CA LYS A 383 -27.03 -23.04 -14.77
C LYS A 383 -26.67 -21.59 -15.06
N GLU A 384 -25.98 -21.41 -16.15
CA GLU A 384 -25.79 -20.09 -16.77
C GLU A 384 -27.13 -19.62 -17.36
N VAL A 385 -27.67 -18.50 -16.87
CA VAL A 385 -28.92 -17.89 -17.34
C VAL A 385 -28.68 -16.85 -18.43
N TYR A 386 -27.43 -16.37 -18.53
CA TYR A 386 -26.95 -15.51 -19.59
C TYR A 386 -25.45 -15.72 -19.84
N LEU A 387 -25.02 -15.63 -21.06
CA LEU A 387 -23.62 -15.58 -21.47
C LEU A 387 -23.51 -14.71 -22.73
N SER A 388 -22.63 -13.71 -22.71
CA SER A 388 -22.44 -12.74 -23.78
C SER A 388 -21.92 -13.39 -25.07
N ASP A 389 -22.03 -12.66 -26.19
CA ASP A 389 -21.23 -12.94 -27.37
C ASP A 389 -19.72 -12.88 -27.01
N PRO A 390 -18.85 -13.59 -27.76
CA PRO A 390 -17.42 -13.59 -27.50
C PRO A 390 -16.82 -12.21 -27.76
N LEU A 391 -15.94 -11.77 -26.86
CA LEU A 391 -15.16 -10.55 -26.92
C LEU A 391 -13.67 -10.94 -26.99
N SER A 392 -12.90 -10.38 -27.90
CA SER A 392 -11.47 -10.70 -28.01
C SER A 392 -10.61 -9.71 -27.24
N SER A 393 -9.63 -10.18 -26.47
CA SER A 393 -8.65 -9.31 -25.81
C SER A 393 -7.67 -8.63 -26.79
N SER A 394 -7.64 -9.07 -28.06
CA SER A 394 -6.91 -8.38 -29.13
C SER A 394 -7.70 -7.24 -29.76
N ASP A 395 -9.03 -7.28 -29.65
CA ASP A 395 -9.87 -6.17 -30.06
C ASP A 395 -9.78 -5.09 -28.96
N LYS A 396 -9.52 -3.86 -29.35
CA LYS A 396 -9.55 -2.73 -28.41
C LYS A 396 -11.01 -2.46 -28.04
N ILE A 397 -11.53 -3.27 -27.07
CA ILE A 397 -12.91 -3.22 -26.64
C ILE A 397 -13.03 -2.21 -25.53
N TYR A 398 -13.82 -1.18 -25.77
CA TYR A 398 -14.12 -0.15 -24.79
C TYR A 398 -15.61 -0.07 -24.58
N PHE A 399 -16.00 -0.33 -23.33
CA PHE A 399 -17.34 -0.10 -22.85
C PHE A 399 -17.25 0.74 -21.58
N ALA A 400 -17.14 2.05 -21.70
CA ALA A 400 -17.35 2.94 -20.57
C ALA A 400 -18.74 3.54 -20.73
N LEU A 401 -19.62 3.26 -19.81
CA LEU A 401 -20.98 3.75 -19.80
C LEU A 401 -21.24 4.57 -18.55
N ASN A 402 -21.00 5.85 -18.63
CA ASN A 402 -21.63 6.81 -17.73
C ASN A 402 -22.77 7.49 -18.51
N GLN A 403 -23.99 7.32 -18.06
CA GLN A 403 -25.18 7.84 -18.78
C GLN A 403 -25.15 9.35 -19.01
N ALA A 404 -24.54 10.13 -18.12
CA ALA A 404 -24.46 11.60 -18.24
C ALA A 404 -23.44 12.06 -19.28
N GLU A 405 -22.37 11.28 -19.51
CA GLU A 405 -21.23 11.67 -20.35
C GLU A 405 -21.21 10.98 -21.72
N LEU A 406 -21.97 9.90 -21.89
CA LEU A 406 -21.85 8.97 -23.02
C LEU A 406 -23.09 8.89 -23.94
N SER A 407 -24.11 9.68 -23.71
CA SER A 407 -25.28 9.69 -24.59
C SER A 407 -24.87 9.92 -26.04
N GLY A 408 -24.91 8.85 -26.83
CA GLY A 408 -24.59 8.85 -28.26
C GLY A 408 -23.21 8.34 -28.65
N LYS A 409 -22.38 7.84 -27.72
CA LYS A 409 -20.99 7.37 -27.96
C LYS A 409 -20.78 5.87 -27.77
N GLU A 410 -21.82 5.13 -27.43
CA GLU A 410 -21.76 3.70 -27.15
C GLU A 410 -21.49 2.90 -28.43
N SER A 411 -20.55 1.94 -28.39
CA SER A 411 -20.51 0.93 -29.44
C SER A 411 -21.80 0.09 -29.37
N ALA A 412 -22.34 -0.33 -30.51
CA ALA A 412 -23.55 -1.17 -30.55
C ALA A 412 -23.37 -2.47 -29.73
N ALA A 413 -22.13 -2.99 -29.64
CA ALA A 413 -21.79 -4.15 -28.86
C ALA A 413 -21.83 -3.87 -27.33
N ALA A 414 -21.37 -2.70 -26.92
CA ALA A 414 -21.43 -2.27 -25.52
C ALA A 414 -22.86 -2.09 -25.04
N LYS A 415 -23.63 -1.36 -25.82
CA LYS A 415 -25.06 -1.16 -25.54
C LYS A 415 -25.78 -2.50 -25.43
N LYS A 416 -25.56 -3.41 -26.40
CA LYS A 416 -26.16 -4.73 -26.39
C LYS A 416 -25.79 -5.50 -25.09
N LEU A 417 -24.52 -5.49 -24.69
CA LEU A 417 -24.08 -6.20 -23.48
C LEU A 417 -24.75 -5.64 -22.22
N CYS A 418 -24.86 -4.33 -22.08
CA CYS A 418 -25.59 -3.71 -20.97
C CYS A 418 -27.08 -4.00 -21.00
N ASP A 419 -27.72 -3.88 -22.16
CA ASP A 419 -29.14 -4.20 -22.34
C ASP A 419 -29.41 -5.68 -21.98
N ASP A 420 -28.53 -6.59 -22.37
CA ASP A 420 -28.63 -8.03 -22.10
C ASP A 420 -28.40 -8.36 -20.61
N LEU A 421 -27.55 -7.62 -19.91
CA LEU A 421 -27.26 -7.81 -18.47
C LEU A 421 -28.27 -7.09 -17.56
N GLN A 422 -28.89 -6.02 -18.03
CA GLN A 422 -29.87 -5.22 -17.27
C GLN A 422 -30.96 -6.04 -16.58
N PRO A 423 -31.51 -7.14 -17.17
CA PRO A 423 -32.51 -7.98 -16.49
C PRO A 423 -32.04 -8.63 -15.19
N TYR A 424 -30.73 -8.76 -14.94
CA TYR A 424 -30.15 -9.48 -13.81
C TYR A 424 -29.71 -8.56 -12.67
N PHE A 425 -29.70 -7.24 -12.88
CA PHE A 425 -29.27 -6.25 -11.90
C PHE A 425 -30.38 -5.29 -11.52
N ASP A 426 -30.38 -4.85 -10.26
CA ASP A 426 -31.17 -3.70 -9.81
C ASP A 426 -30.43 -2.41 -10.20
N GLY A 427 -31.19 -1.44 -10.72
CA GLY A 427 -30.61 -0.20 -11.22
C GLY A 427 -30.01 -0.30 -12.62
N THR A 428 -29.28 0.72 -13.04
CA THR A 428 -28.67 0.82 -14.36
C THR A 428 -27.32 0.12 -14.36
N VAL A 429 -27.06 -0.76 -15.34
CA VAL A 429 -25.80 -1.48 -15.49
C VAL A 429 -24.83 -0.69 -16.37
N TRP A 430 -23.61 -0.54 -15.92
CA TRP A 430 -22.48 -0.05 -16.71
C TRP A 430 -21.38 -1.10 -16.70
N ILE A 431 -20.75 -1.31 -17.85
CA ILE A 431 -19.60 -2.20 -17.98
C ILE A 431 -18.46 -1.41 -18.61
N GLN A 432 -17.33 -1.50 -18.01
CA GLN A 432 -16.08 -1.03 -18.58
C GLN A 432 -15.17 -2.24 -18.85
N LEU A 433 -14.68 -2.33 -20.07
CA LEU A 433 -13.67 -3.29 -20.47
C LEU A 433 -12.61 -2.55 -21.28
N ALA A 434 -11.36 -2.68 -20.88
CA ALA A 434 -10.23 -2.10 -21.60
C ALA A 434 -9.12 -3.14 -21.76
N SER A 435 -8.53 -3.22 -22.95
CA SER A 435 -7.37 -4.08 -23.20
C SER A 435 -6.14 -3.27 -23.57
N GLY A 436 -4.97 -3.76 -23.20
CA GLY A 436 -3.69 -3.15 -23.51
C GLY A 436 -2.56 -4.16 -23.55
N THR A 437 -1.38 -3.68 -23.87
CA THR A 437 -0.16 -4.49 -23.91
C THR A 437 0.92 -3.84 -23.05
N GLY A 438 1.79 -4.66 -22.49
CA GLY A 438 2.91 -4.21 -21.68
C GLY A 438 3.97 -5.28 -21.58
N LYS A 439 4.95 -5.06 -20.71
CA LYS A 439 5.98 -6.04 -20.40
C LYS A 439 5.97 -6.34 -18.91
N ASP A 440 6.13 -7.61 -18.56
CA ASP A 440 6.36 -7.99 -17.18
C ASP A 440 7.80 -7.63 -16.72
N SER A 441 8.08 -7.84 -15.43
CA SER A 441 9.41 -7.59 -14.83
C SER A 441 10.55 -8.39 -15.47
N LYS A 442 10.24 -9.49 -16.19
CA LYS A 442 11.19 -10.32 -16.93
C LYS A 442 11.35 -9.90 -18.40
N GLY A 443 10.63 -8.83 -18.82
CA GLY A 443 10.65 -8.32 -20.19
C GLY A 443 9.79 -9.09 -21.20
N ASN A 444 8.95 -10.04 -20.75
CA ASN A 444 8.03 -10.75 -21.62
C ASN A 444 6.83 -9.87 -21.97
N ASN A 445 6.38 -9.97 -23.23
CA ASN A 445 5.17 -9.28 -23.64
C ASN A 445 3.93 -9.85 -22.93
N ARG A 446 3.07 -8.97 -22.46
CA ARG A 446 1.80 -9.30 -21.81
C ARG A 446 0.65 -8.57 -22.54
N ILE A 447 -0.48 -9.23 -22.64
CA ILE A 447 -1.77 -8.60 -22.94
C ILE A 447 -2.54 -8.60 -21.63
N TYR A 448 -3.18 -7.50 -21.29
CA TYR A 448 -4.01 -7.41 -20.11
C TYR A 448 -5.34 -6.73 -20.42
N VAL A 449 -6.35 -7.12 -19.68
CA VAL A 449 -7.70 -6.59 -19.78
C VAL A 449 -8.16 -6.20 -18.38
N GLU A 450 -8.63 -4.99 -18.26
CA GLU A 450 -9.36 -4.54 -17.08
C GLU A 450 -10.85 -4.58 -17.36
N GLY A 451 -11.60 -5.02 -16.37
CA GLY A 451 -13.04 -5.06 -16.44
C GLY A 451 -13.67 -4.54 -15.15
N ALA A 452 -14.61 -3.65 -15.28
CA ALA A 452 -15.45 -3.20 -14.18
C ALA A 452 -16.92 -3.37 -14.54
N LEU A 453 -17.69 -3.91 -13.61
CA LEU A 453 -19.13 -3.95 -13.64
C LEU A 453 -19.66 -3.03 -12.56
N VAL A 454 -20.43 -2.03 -12.92
CA VAL A 454 -20.95 -1.03 -12.00
C VAL A 454 -22.46 -0.92 -12.14
N THR A 455 -23.20 -0.81 -11.02
CA THR A 455 -24.62 -0.47 -11.00
C THR A 455 -24.91 0.65 -10.00
N ASP A 456 -25.96 1.42 -10.24
CA ASP A 456 -26.36 2.53 -9.36
C ASP A 456 -27.05 2.06 -8.05
N LYS A 457 -27.46 0.79 -7.96
CA LYS A 457 -28.11 0.21 -6.78
C LYS A 457 -27.35 -0.94 -6.10
N LYS A 458 -26.18 -1.23 -6.55
CA LYS A 458 -25.22 -2.16 -5.91
C LYS A 458 -25.66 -3.61 -5.71
N ASP A 459 -26.76 -4.10 -6.26
CA ASP A 459 -27.25 -5.47 -6.03
C ASP A 459 -27.66 -6.17 -7.33
N MET A 460 -27.39 -7.48 -7.39
CA MET A 460 -28.05 -8.37 -8.34
C MET A 460 -29.49 -8.62 -7.91
N LYS A 461 -30.44 -8.70 -8.87
CA LYS A 461 -31.89 -8.86 -8.60
C LYS A 461 -32.24 -10.06 -7.75
N LYS A 462 -31.43 -11.12 -7.77
CA LYS A 462 -31.59 -12.29 -6.93
C LYS A 462 -30.31 -12.61 -6.20
N SER A 463 -30.40 -12.99 -4.95
CA SER A 463 -29.27 -13.50 -4.15
C SER A 463 -28.65 -14.79 -4.71
N SER A 464 -29.38 -15.50 -5.57
CA SER A 464 -28.88 -16.69 -6.29
C SER A 464 -28.05 -16.37 -7.52
N TYR A 465 -28.03 -15.12 -8.00
CA TYR A 465 -27.24 -14.74 -9.17
C TYR A 465 -25.77 -14.51 -8.80
N ARG A 466 -24.90 -14.91 -9.73
CA ARG A 466 -23.43 -14.64 -9.67
C ARG A 466 -22.97 -14.15 -11.02
N PHE A 467 -22.09 -13.16 -11.02
CA PHE A 467 -21.40 -12.74 -12.24
C PHE A 467 -20.30 -13.74 -12.59
N VAL A 468 -20.18 -14.10 -13.85
CA VAL A 468 -19.22 -15.11 -14.31
C VAL A 468 -18.40 -14.61 -15.48
N LEU A 469 -17.14 -15.09 -15.53
CA LEU A 469 -16.14 -14.76 -16.53
C LEU A 469 -15.65 -16.06 -17.18
N HIS A 470 -15.63 -16.12 -18.49
CA HIS A 470 -15.06 -17.23 -19.24
C HIS A 470 -13.91 -16.74 -20.11
N TYR A 471 -12.73 -17.30 -19.93
CA TYR A 471 -11.54 -17.01 -20.70
C TYR A 471 -11.14 -18.21 -21.55
N THR A 472 -11.05 -18.02 -22.85
CA THR A 472 -10.69 -19.09 -23.81
C THR A 472 -9.56 -18.58 -24.69
N PRO A 473 -8.31 -19.08 -24.55
CA PRO A 473 -7.21 -18.69 -25.43
C PRO A 473 -7.25 -19.45 -26.77
N ASP A 474 -6.79 -18.83 -27.82
CA ASP A 474 -6.63 -19.48 -29.14
C ASP A 474 -5.42 -20.41 -29.16
N GLU A 475 -4.35 -20.06 -28.42
CA GLU A 475 -3.12 -20.85 -28.25
C GLU A 475 -2.88 -21.09 -26.76
N SER A 476 -1.98 -22.04 -26.44
CA SER A 476 -1.58 -22.26 -25.04
C SER A 476 -0.97 -20.99 -24.46
N CYS A 477 -1.45 -20.60 -23.26
CA CYS A 477 -0.97 -19.42 -22.54
C CYS A 477 -1.05 -19.59 -21.03
N GLU A 478 -0.32 -18.77 -20.30
CA GLU A 478 -0.55 -18.55 -18.86
C GLU A 478 -1.54 -17.42 -18.69
N LEU A 479 -2.53 -17.63 -17.86
CA LEU A 479 -3.56 -16.65 -17.50
C LEU A 479 -3.51 -16.39 -16.00
N PHE A 480 -3.51 -15.12 -15.65
CA PHE A 480 -3.55 -14.60 -14.29
C PHE A 480 -4.79 -13.72 -14.16
N SER A 481 -5.50 -13.84 -13.05
CA SER A 481 -6.70 -13.02 -12.81
C SER A 481 -6.77 -12.63 -11.35
N TRP A 482 -7.09 -11.37 -11.09
CA TRP A 482 -7.42 -10.86 -9.76
C TRP A 482 -8.83 -10.30 -9.77
N SER A 483 -9.55 -10.54 -8.67
CA SER A 483 -10.80 -9.87 -8.35
C SER A 483 -10.51 -8.75 -7.36
N ASP A 484 -11.14 -7.60 -7.55
CA ASP A 484 -11.05 -6.44 -6.67
C ASP A 484 -12.46 -5.91 -6.38
N GLY A 485 -12.62 -5.08 -5.36
CA GLY A 485 -13.89 -4.49 -4.99
C GLY A 485 -14.29 -4.72 -3.53
N PRO A 486 -15.55 -4.43 -3.15
CA PRO A 486 -16.00 -4.47 -1.75
C PRO A 486 -16.08 -5.88 -1.13
N ASP A 487 -16.31 -6.92 -1.94
CA ASP A 487 -16.37 -8.33 -1.51
C ASP A 487 -15.73 -9.20 -2.59
N PRO A 488 -14.38 -9.08 -2.76
CA PRO A 488 -13.69 -9.70 -3.87
C PRO A 488 -13.53 -11.21 -3.72
N GLY A 489 -13.28 -11.89 -4.81
CA GLY A 489 -12.93 -13.31 -4.83
C GLY A 489 -13.65 -14.11 -5.89
N TYR A 490 -13.09 -15.29 -6.19
CA TYR A 490 -13.67 -16.30 -7.07
C TYR A 490 -14.07 -17.53 -6.28
N ILE A 491 -15.38 -17.83 -6.26
CA ILE A 491 -15.93 -18.93 -5.48
C ILE A 491 -15.89 -20.25 -6.23
N LYS A 492 -15.82 -21.34 -5.45
CA LYS A 492 -15.91 -22.70 -5.97
C LYS A 492 -17.33 -23.04 -6.36
N ALA A 493 -17.51 -23.53 -7.60
CA ALA A 493 -18.73 -24.14 -8.08
C ALA A 493 -18.40 -25.23 -9.11
N GLU A 494 -19.38 -26.09 -9.44
CA GLU A 494 -19.16 -27.13 -10.44
C GLU A 494 -18.84 -26.51 -11.81
N GLY A 495 -17.69 -26.88 -12.37
CA GLY A 495 -17.17 -26.34 -13.63
C GLY A 495 -16.50 -24.96 -13.53
N TYR A 496 -16.40 -24.36 -12.34
CA TYR A 496 -15.73 -23.09 -12.09
C TYR A 496 -14.48 -23.27 -11.24
N THR A 497 -13.47 -22.49 -11.54
CA THR A 497 -12.20 -22.50 -10.78
C THR A 497 -12.32 -21.57 -9.57
N GLU A 498 -11.99 -22.09 -8.40
CA GLU A 498 -11.87 -21.31 -7.17
C GLU A 498 -10.60 -20.48 -7.20
N GLY A 499 -10.64 -19.27 -6.71
CA GLY A 499 -9.47 -18.43 -6.49
C GLY A 499 -8.66 -18.86 -5.27
N SER A 500 -7.57 -18.16 -5.02
CA SER A 500 -6.72 -18.34 -3.85
C SER A 500 -6.27 -16.99 -3.28
N ALA A 501 -5.83 -16.99 -2.02
CA ALA A 501 -5.24 -15.82 -1.36
C ALA A 501 -3.70 -15.80 -1.48
N THR A 502 -3.09 -16.65 -2.30
CA THR A 502 -1.62 -16.85 -2.33
C THR A 502 -0.84 -15.67 -2.91
N ILE A 503 -1.48 -14.78 -3.66
CA ILE A 503 -0.93 -13.50 -4.14
C ILE A 503 -2.02 -12.45 -3.90
N SER A 504 -2.27 -12.16 -2.63
CA SER A 504 -3.32 -11.22 -2.20
C SER A 504 -2.75 -9.86 -1.78
N MET A 505 -1.42 -9.67 -1.78
CA MET A 505 -0.83 -8.35 -1.54
C MET A 505 -1.21 -7.38 -2.66
N GLY A 506 -1.40 -6.12 -2.29
CA GLY A 506 -1.67 -5.07 -3.27
C GLY A 506 -0.43 -4.68 -4.08
N ASP A 507 -0.64 -4.02 -5.19
CA ASP A 507 0.39 -3.79 -6.21
C ASP A 507 1.43 -2.71 -5.85
N TYR A 508 1.12 -1.77 -4.93
CA TYR A 508 1.96 -0.59 -4.65
C TYR A 508 3.36 -0.94 -4.13
N GLY A 509 3.50 -2.02 -3.38
CA GLY A 509 4.77 -2.48 -2.81
C GLY A 509 5.56 -3.47 -3.67
N THR A 510 5.03 -3.91 -4.81
CA THR A 510 5.54 -5.07 -5.57
C THR A 510 6.88 -4.87 -6.28
N THR A 511 7.49 -3.68 -6.22
CA THR A 511 8.87 -3.51 -6.70
C THR A 511 9.93 -4.10 -5.77
N GLY A 512 9.58 -4.38 -4.52
CA GLY A 512 10.54 -4.75 -3.48
C GLY A 512 11.39 -3.60 -2.93
N ASP A 513 11.29 -2.39 -3.50
CA ASP A 513 12.03 -1.19 -3.01
C ASP A 513 11.35 -0.57 -1.78
N ALA A 514 10.02 -0.57 -1.70
CA ALA A 514 9.27 -0.15 -0.52
C ALA A 514 9.22 -1.23 0.56
N VAL A 515 8.81 -0.86 1.76
CA VAL A 515 8.62 -1.76 2.91
C VAL A 515 7.13 -2.07 3.03
N SER A 516 6.74 -3.33 2.88
CA SER A 516 5.36 -3.81 2.97
C SER A 516 5.05 -4.38 4.36
N ILE A 517 3.93 -3.94 4.95
CA ILE A 517 3.58 -4.28 6.33
C ILE A 517 2.26 -5.06 6.41
N GLY A 518 2.32 -6.23 7.05
CA GLY A 518 1.19 -7.06 7.42
C GLY A 518 0.62 -6.72 8.80
N ALA A 519 -0.51 -7.33 9.13
CA ALA A 519 -1.25 -7.12 10.37
C ALA A 519 -1.32 -8.37 11.23
N TRP A 520 -1.14 -8.24 12.56
CA TRP A 520 -1.39 -9.29 13.52
C TRP A 520 -2.25 -8.81 14.71
N ALA A 521 -2.88 -9.71 15.44
CA ALA A 521 -3.77 -9.38 16.56
C ALA A 521 -2.97 -9.28 17.88
N ALA A 522 -2.63 -8.07 18.32
CA ALA A 522 -2.00 -7.84 19.62
C ALA A 522 -3.01 -7.89 20.76
N ASN A 523 -4.25 -7.56 20.49
CA ASN A 523 -5.38 -7.58 21.41
C ASN A 523 -6.66 -7.90 20.63
N ASN A 524 -7.60 -8.58 21.26
CA ASN A 524 -8.93 -8.82 20.70
C ASN A 524 -10.06 -8.33 21.61
N LYS A 525 -9.76 -7.65 22.72
CA LYS A 525 -10.75 -7.11 23.68
C LYS A 525 -10.84 -5.60 23.55
N TYR A 526 -12.05 -5.07 23.58
CA TYR A 526 -12.30 -3.64 23.47
C TYR A 526 -13.61 -3.24 24.17
N ILE A 527 -13.76 -1.93 24.48
CA ILE A 527 -14.96 -1.34 25.05
C ILE A 527 -15.37 -0.18 24.16
N ASP A 528 -16.58 -0.21 23.62
CA ASP A 528 -17.14 0.84 22.77
C ASP A 528 -18.13 1.76 23.52
N LEU A 529 -18.53 2.85 22.88
CA LEU A 529 -19.48 3.82 23.46
C LEU A 529 -20.92 3.34 23.55
N ASN A 530 -21.27 2.30 22.81
CA ASN A 530 -22.63 1.75 22.83
C ASN A 530 -22.89 1.00 24.13
N ASP A 531 -21.88 0.29 24.63
CA ASP A 531 -21.92 -0.43 25.89
C ASP A 531 -20.62 -0.28 26.66
N SER A 532 -20.43 0.90 27.26
CA SER A 532 -19.21 1.28 28.00
C SER A 532 -18.95 0.47 29.27
N LYS A 533 -19.80 -0.51 29.59
CA LYS A 533 -19.65 -1.37 30.77
C LYS A 533 -19.17 -2.77 30.44
N ASP A 534 -19.40 -3.24 29.22
CA ASP A 534 -19.10 -4.61 28.82
C ASP A 534 -17.88 -4.69 27.91
N ILE A 535 -16.94 -5.57 28.26
CA ILE A 535 -15.78 -5.89 27.43
C ILE A 535 -16.24 -6.79 26.27
N LYS A 536 -16.07 -6.32 25.05
CA LYS A 536 -16.30 -7.09 23.84
C LYS A 536 -15.04 -7.83 23.38
N THR A 537 -15.23 -8.88 22.61
CA THR A 537 -14.14 -9.69 22.06
C THR A 537 -14.32 -9.86 20.54
N SER A 538 -13.30 -9.56 19.75
CA SER A 538 -13.27 -9.87 18.32
C SER A 538 -12.98 -11.36 18.09
N LYS A 539 -13.18 -11.84 16.84
CA LYS A 539 -12.92 -13.24 16.44
C LYS A 539 -11.43 -13.59 16.32
N ASP A 540 -10.55 -12.60 16.34
CA ASP A 540 -9.12 -12.80 16.10
C ASP A 540 -8.43 -13.47 17.28
N VAL A 541 -7.43 -14.29 17.00
CA VAL A 541 -6.60 -14.96 17.99
C VAL A 541 -5.42 -14.08 18.36
N VAL A 542 -5.31 -13.71 19.63
CA VAL A 542 -4.20 -12.88 20.12
C VAL A 542 -2.86 -13.59 19.88
N GLY A 543 -1.95 -12.88 19.24
CA GLY A 543 -0.64 -13.38 18.83
C GLY A 543 -0.60 -13.84 17.37
N ASP A 544 -1.73 -14.24 16.79
CA ASP A 544 -1.79 -14.74 15.40
C ASP A 544 -1.89 -13.61 14.37
N ILE A 545 -1.60 -13.97 13.14
CA ILE A 545 -1.80 -13.09 11.98
C ILE A 545 -3.28 -12.72 11.87
N ALA A 546 -3.61 -11.49 11.55
CA ALA A 546 -4.98 -11.10 11.24
C ALA A 546 -5.45 -11.87 9.99
N TYR A 547 -6.66 -12.42 10.04
CA TYR A 547 -7.17 -13.28 8.96
C TYR A 547 -7.13 -12.57 7.59
N PHE A 548 -7.42 -11.28 7.58
CA PHE A 548 -7.46 -10.44 6.38
C PHE A 548 -6.06 -10.04 5.86
N SER A 549 -4.99 -10.14 6.67
CA SER A 549 -3.66 -9.64 6.27
C SER A 549 -3.16 -10.32 5.01
N SER A 550 -3.02 -9.58 3.93
CA SER A 550 -2.57 -10.06 2.63
C SER A 550 -1.12 -10.51 2.64
N TRP A 551 -0.78 -11.46 1.76
CA TRP A 551 0.52 -12.11 1.72
C TRP A 551 0.79 -12.73 0.34
N GLY A 552 2.03 -13.11 0.10
CA GLY A 552 2.38 -13.91 -1.06
C GLY A 552 3.80 -13.69 -1.55
N VAL A 553 4.06 -14.25 -2.71
CA VAL A 553 5.28 -14.00 -3.49
C VAL A 553 4.84 -13.46 -4.83
N ASP A 554 5.28 -12.26 -5.16
CA ASP A 554 4.95 -11.64 -6.44
C ASP A 554 5.61 -12.35 -7.64
N TYR A 555 5.27 -11.95 -8.86
CA TYR A 555 5.83 -12.56 -10.06
C TYR A 555 7.28 -12.12 -10.35
N ALA A 556 7.80 -11.13 -9.65
CA ALA A 556 9.22 -10.78 -9.62
C ALA A 556 10.03 -11.62 -8.61
N GLY A 557 9.36 -12.29 -7.68
CA GLY A 557 9.95 -13.17 -6.66
C GLY A 557 10.15 -12.52 -5.29
N HIS A 558 9.60 -11.31 -5.06
CA HIS A 558 9.61 -10.68 -3.74
C HIS A 558 8.57 -11.33 -2.83
N LYS A 559 8.93 -11.51 -1.57
CA LYS A 559 8.06 -12.05 -0.53
C LYS A 559 7.40 -10.91 0.24
N PHE A 560 6.11 -11.05 0.54
CA PHE A 560 5.30 -10.07 1.27
C PHE A 560 4.46 -10.74 2.36
N PRO A 561 4.23 -10.06 3.49
CA PRO A 561 4.81 -8.77 3.89
C PRO A 561 6.30 -8.89 4.27
N ASP A 562 7.02 -7.75 4.40
CA ASP A 562 8.40 -7.74 4.93
C ASP A 562 8.42 -8.02 6.44
N ALA A 563 7.45 -7.48 7.18
CA ALA A 563 7.22 -7.72 8.61
C ALA A 563 5.78 -7.33 9.00
N CYS A 564 5.40 -7.54 10.26
CA CYS A 564 4.06 -7.23 10.75
C CYS A 564 4.08 -6.35 12.00
N THR A 565 3.09 -5.47 12.11
CA THR A 565 2.72 -4.76 13.34
C THR A 565 1.26 -5.08 13.71
N PRO A 566 0.81 -4.77 14.93
CA PRO A 566 -0.59 -4.92 15.29
C PRO A 566 -1.53 -4.16 14.34
N GLY A 567 -2.64 -4.78 13.95
CA GLY A 567 -3.64 -4.21 13.04
C GLY A 567 -5.07 -4.67 13.34
N VAL A 568 -5.36 -5.14 14.57
CA VAL A 568 -6.69 -5.59 15.01
C VAL A 568 -7.14 -4.78 16.20
N ARG A 569 -8.32 -4.20 16.13
CA ARG A 569 -8.95 -3.37 17.18
C ARG A 569 -8.02 -2.32 17.77
N ILE A 570 -7.38 -1.57 16.91
CA ILE A 570 -6.52 -0.45 17.29
C ILE A 570 -7.38 0.79 17.59
N SER A 571 -7.22 1.53 18.68
CA SER A 571 -7.94 2.76 18.98
C SER A 571 -7.06 3.98 18.66
N ALA A 572 -7.44 4.82 17.75
CA ALA A 572 -6.75 6.06 17.43
C ALA A 572 -7.73 7.20 17.20
N ALA A 573 -7.22 8.42 17.09
CA ALA A 573 -8.05 9.58 16.84
C ALA A 573 -8.86 9.41 15.55
N ILE A 574 -10.11 9.81 15.54
CA ILE A 574 -10.98 9.79 14.35
C ILE A 574 -11.45 11.18 13.99
N ASN A 575 -11.84 11.37 12.73
CA ASN A 575 -12.40 12.63 12.27
C ASN A 575 -13.72 12.91 12.99
N SER A 576 -13.66 13.78 13.98
CA SER A 576 -14.80 14.10 14.86
C SER A 576 -15.89 14.92 14.18
N MET A 577 -15.60 15.55 13.04
CA MET A 577 -16.57 16.31 12.25
C MET A 577 -17.57 15.40 11.52
N MET A 578 -17.22 14.13 11.31
CA MET A 578 -18.05 13.16 10.59
C MET A 578 -18.98 12.32 11.48
N LEU A 579 -18.89 12.48 12.81
CA LEU A 579 -19.59 11.63 13.79
C LEU A 579 -21.12 11.64 13.70
N SER A 580 -21.72 12.65 13.14
CA SER A 580 -23.17 12.76 13.10
C SER A 580 -23.83 11.97 11.95
N SER A 581 -23.07 11.56 10.95
CA SER A 581 -23.61 10.98 9.71
C SER A 581 -23.14 9.56 9.37
N GLU A 582 -21.94 9.14 9.79
CA GLU A 582 -21.31 7.92 9.27
C GLU A 582 -20.85 6.90 10.34
N LEU A 583 -20.60 7.31 11.60
CA LEU A 583 -20.07 6.42 12.62
C LEU A 583 -21.14 5.94 13.61
N LYS A 584 -21.18 4.65 13.81
CA LYS A 584 -22.00 4.03 14.85
C LYS A 584 -21.25 4.06 16.19
N LYS A 585 -21.99 4.12 17.30
CA LYS A 585 -21.40 4.15 18.65
C LYS A 585 -20.52 2.94 18.97
N GLU A 586 -20.76 1.80 18.34
CA GLU A 586 -19.94 0.60 18.46
C GLU A 586 -18.56 0.71 17.80
N GLU A 587 -18.36 1.72 16.94
CA GLU A 587 -17.08 2.00 16.27
C GLU A 587 -16.23 3.03 17.03
N ILE A 588 -16.80 3.66 18.07
CA ILE A 588 -16.14 4.67 18.87
C ILE A 588 -15.65 4.04 20.17
N SER A 589 -14.38 4.30 20.53
CA SER A 589 -13.81 3.86 21.79
C SER A 589 -14.41 4.57 22.99
N ALA A 590 -14.76 3.86 24.04
CA ALA A 590 -15.18 4.45 25.32
C ALA A 590 -14.07 5.28 25.98
N GLU A 591 -12.80 5.07 25.60
CA GLU A 591 -11.64 5.77 26.19
C GLU A 591 -11.45 7.19 25.65
N GLY A 592 -12.10 7.55 24.55
CA GLY A 592 -11.73 8.70 23.73
C GLY A 592 -12.74 9.86 23.73
N ASN A 593 -13.56 10.04 24.75
CA ASN A 593 -14.44 11.22 24.82
C ASN A 593 -13.75 12.38 25.56
N PHE A 594 -13.16 13.32 24.81
CA PHE A 594 -12.43 14.48 25.35
C PHE A 594 -13.27 15.77 25.47
N HIS A 595 -14.58 15.67 25.46
CA HIS A 595 -15.51 16.81 25.49
C HIS A 595 -15.14 17.89 26.52
N ASP A 596 -14.65 17.50 27.68
CA ASP A 596 -14.39 18.41 28.78
C ASP A 596 -12.95 18.93 28.86
N GLN A 597 -11.98 18.28 28.23
CA GLN A 597 -10.57 18.65 28.33
C GLN A 597 -10.14 19.78 27.38
N PHE A 598 -10.89 20.00 26.31
CA PHE A 598 -10.53 20.96 25.27
C PHE A 598 -11.57 22.04 25.05
N LYS A 599 -12.45 22.27 26.03
CA LYS A 599 -13.38 23.42 26.08
C LYS A 599 -12.63 24.72 25.85
N GLY A 600 -12.98 25.42 24.78
CA GLY A 600 -12.51 26.79 24.53
C GLY A 600 -11.60 26.99 23.33
N GLN A 601 -11.26 25.95 22.57
CA GLN A 601 -10.35 26.10 21.42
C GLN A 601 -11.02 26.03 20.05
N SER A 602 -12.19 25.39 19.91
CA SER A 602 -12.95 25.29 18.66
C SER A 602 -14.47 25.21 18.85
N GLY A 603 -14.99 25.72 19.99
CA GLY A 603 -16.39 25.55 20.35
C GLY A 603 -16.64 24.19 21.04
N ASP A 604 -17.93 23.89 21.29
CA ASP A 604 -18.36 22.65 21.98
C ASP A 604 -18.23 21.37 21.12
N TRP A 605 -17.17 21.23 20.34
CA TRP A 605 -16.97 20.09 19.43
C TRP A 605 -16.30 18.92 20.17
N PRO A 606 -16.93 17.72 20.21
CA PRO A 606 -16.29 16.55 20.83
C PRO A 606 -15.23 15.95 19.92
N TYR A 607 -14.12 15.52 20.52
CA TYR A 607 -13.08 14.75 19.83
C TYR A 607 -13.11 13.31 20.32
N TYR A 608 -13.05 12.35 19.39
CA TYR A 608 -13.20 10.94 19.69
C TYR A 608 -12.01 10.10 19.18
N TRP A 609 -11.88 8.94 19.81
CA TRP A 609 -11.04 7.86 19.34
C TRP A 609 -11.94 6.74 18.86
N GLY A 610 -11.56 6.06 17.78
CA GLY A 610 -12.34 4.97 17.22
C GLY A 610 -11.52 3.71 17.07
N PHE A 611 -12.19 2.57 16.92
CA PHE A 611 -11.57 1.30 16.60
C PHE A 611 -11.63 1.03 15.11
N SER A 612 -10.56 0.39 14.61
CA SER A 612 -10.59 -0.13 13.26
C SER A 612 -9.65 -1.32 13.11
N ASP A 613 -9.80 -2.11 12.04
CA ASP A 613 -9.00 -3.30 11.74
C ASP A 613 -8.41 -3.16 10.33
N GLY A 614 -7.16 -3.54 10.11
CA GLY A 614 -6.55 -3.50 8.77
C GLY A 614 -5.03 -3.42 8.77
N THR A 615 -4.42 -3.80 7.65
CA THR A 615 -3.01 -3.53 7.37
C THR A 615 -2.75 -2.03 7.23
N SER A 616 -3.79 -1.26 6.91
CA SER A 616 -3.76 0.20 6.91
C SER A 616 -3.38 0.80 8.27
N MET A 617 -3.58 0.10 9.39
CA MET A 617 -3.18 0.51 10.74
C MET A 617 -1.83 0.03 11.13
N SER A 618 -1.49 -1.12 10.65
CA SER A 618 -0.16 -1.67 10.78
C SER A 618 0.87 -0.77 10.10
N THR A 619 0.54 -0.27 8.93
CA THR A 619 1.40 0.60 8.14
C THR A 619 1.85 1.87 8.87
N PRO A 620 0.95 2.73 9.38
CA PRO A 620 1.37 3.92 10.11
C PRO A 620 2.03 3.58 11.47
N THR A 621 1.64 2.48 12.11
CA THR A 621 2.34 1.96 13.28
C THR A 621 3.81 1.67 12.95
N ALA A 622 4.08 0.95 11.85
CA ALA A 622 5.44 0.69 11.39
C ALA A 622 6.17 1.99 10.98
N ALA A 623 5.50 2.90 10.28
CA ALA A 623 6.09 4.18 9.87
C ALA A 623 6.53 5.02 11.07
N GLY A 624 5.72 5.07 12.13
CA GLY A 624 6.10 5.73 13.36
C GLY A 624 7.30 5.07 14.05
N ILE A 625 7.33 3.73 14.15
CA ILE A 625 8.49 2.99 14.70
C ILE A 625 9.75 3.28 13.89
N VAL A 626 9.65 3.23 12.56
CA VAL A 626 10.78 3.53 11.66
C VAL A 626 11.27 4.97 11.86
N ALA A 627 10.37 5.93 12.13
CA ALA A 627 10.79 7.31 12.42
C ALA A 627 11.63 7.40 13.72
N LEU A 628 11.39 6.56 14.73
CA LEU A 628 12.26 6.49 15.92
C LEU A 628 13.66 6.00 15.55
N TRP A 629 13.77 5.01 14.68
CA TRP A 629 15.05 4.48 14.20
C TRP A 629 15.79 5.48 13.31
N VAL A 630 15.06 6.21 12.47
CA VAL A 630 15.62 7.27 11.62
C VAL A 630 16.18 8.41 12.47
N GLN A 631 15.48 8.82 13.54
CA GLN A 631 16.00 9.79 14.51
C GLN A 631 17.33 9.29 15.11
N ALA A 632 17.36 8.05 15.59
CA ALA A 632 18.56 7.48 16.20
C ALA A 632 19.74 7.34 15.22
N ALA A 633 19.47 6.99 13.97
CA ALA A 633 20.49 6.94 12.92
C ALA A 633 21.04 8.34 12.62
N ALA A 634 20.17 9.35 12.54
CA ALA A 634 20.57 10.73 12.31
C ALA A 634 21.46 11.27 13.43
N ASP A 635 21.19 10.95 14.70
CA ASP A 635 22.04 11.29 15.85
C ASP A 635 23.45 10.69 15.73
N LYS A 636 23.60 9.60 14.99
CA LYS A 636 24.91 8.99 14.66
C LYS A 636 25.47 9.45 13.31
N GLY A 637 24.85 10.41 12.65
CA GLY A 637 25.25 10.88 11.33
C GLY A 637 25.04 9.85 10.21
N LYS A 638 24.15 8.84 10.43
CA LYS A 638 23.77 7.81 9.47
C LYS A 638 22.42 8.13 8.83
N THR A 639 22.24 7.73 7.58
CA THR A 639 20.94 7.75 6.89
C THR A 639 20.51 6.31 6.66
N LEU A 640 19.23 6.00 6.94
CA LEU A 640 18.64 4.70 6.67
C LEU A 640 17.93 4.71 5.32
N THR A 641 18.00 3.59 4.62
CA THR A 641 17.27 3.28 3.38
C THR A 641 16.19 2.25 3.64
N ASN A 642 15.29 2.01 2.67
CA ASN A 642 14.31 0.93 2.77
C ASN A 642 14.98 -0.45 2.93
N ALA A 643 16.13 -0.67 2.31
CA ALA A 643 16.91 -1.91 2.47
C ALA A 643 17.45 -2.04 3.91
N ASP A 644 17.94 -0.95 4.51
CA ASP A 644 18.37 -0.97 5.92
C ASP A 644 17.21 -1.27 6.86
N ILE A 645 15.99 -0.75 6.59
CA ILE A 645 14.80 -1.06 7.40
C ILE A 645 14.46 -2.56 7.33
N LYS A 646 14.52 -3.16 6.14
CA LYS A 646 14.31 -4.61 5.98
C LYS A 646 15.40 -5.42 6.69
N ASP A 647 16.64 -4.95 6.67
CA ASP A 647 17.74 -5.57 7.41
C ASP A 647 17.54 -5.47 8.92
N ILE A 648 17.08 -4.31 9.43
CA ILE A 648 16.70 -4.15 10.84
C ILE A 648 15.60 -5.14 11.22
N PHE A 649 14.57 -5.32 10.39
CA PHE A 649 13.52 -6.31 10.65
C PHE A 649 14.08 -7.73 10.80
N ASN A 650 14.93 -8.16 9.87
CA ASN A 650 15.54 -9.49 9.90
C ASN A 650 16.34 -9.76 11.18
N HIS A 651 16.86 -8.71 11.84
CA HIS A 651 17.70 -8.84 13.04
C HIS A 651 16.96 -8.52 14.34
N SER A 652 15.77 -7.91 14.29
CA SER A 652 15.13 -7.37 15.49
C SER A 652 13.67 -7.77 15.70
N CYS A 653 12.98 -8.29 14.68
CA CYS A 653 11.60 -8.73 14.86
C CYS A 653 11.47 -9.87 15.85
N ASP A 654 10.39 -9.87 16.61
CA ASP A 654 10.03 -10.96 17.52
C ASP A 654 9.45 -12.14 16.74
N THR A 655 9.82 -13.34 17.17
CA THR A 655 9.29 -14.60 16.64
C THR A 655 8.75 -15.47 17.78
N ASP A 656 7.60 -16.11 17.52
CA ASP A 656 6.93 -17.01 18.47
C ASP A 656 6.36 -18.25 17.73
N GLU A 657 5.46 -18.99 18.37
CA GLU A 657 4.80 -20.15 17.77
C GLU A 657 3.98 -19.79 16.51
N PHE A 658 3.31 -18.65 16.49
CA PHE A 658 2.49 -18.22 15.36
C PHE A 658 3.36 -17.83 14.14
N THR A 659 4.40 -17.04 14.37
CA THR A 659 5.34 -16.66 13.32
C THR A 659 6.06 -17.87 12.73
N LYS A 660 6.35 -18.88 13.53
CA LYS A 660 6.97 -20.16 13.10
C LYS A 660 5.99 -21.04 12.35
N ALA A 661 4.70 -21.01 12.71
CA ALA A 661 3.66 -21.79 12.03
C ALA A 661 3.31 -21.22 10.62
N ALA A 662 3.37 -19.89 10.46
CA ALA A 662 3.02 -19.23 9.21
C ALA A 662 4.08 -18.16 8.79
N PRO A 663 5.35 -18.55 8.60
CA PRO A 663 6.43 -17.57 8.34
C PRO A 663 6.23 -16.78 7.05
N HIS A 664 5.53 -17.35 6.07
CA HIS A 664 5.20 -16.68 4.81
C HIS A 664 4.16 -15.55 4.96
N ARG A 665 3.41 -15.51 6.07
CA ARG A 665 2.42 -14.46 6.36
C ARG A 665 2.98 -13.37 7.29
N PHE A 666 4.05 -13.65 8.02
CA PHE A 666 4.65 -12.71 8.96
C PHE A 666 5.91 -12.00 8.44
N GLY A 667 6.49 -12.45 7.32
CA GLY A 667 7.78 -11.95 6.84
C GLY A 667 8.89 -12.21 7.87
N ALA A 668 9.63 -11.17 8.24
CA ALA A 668 10.66 -11.25 9.29
C ALA A 668 10.09 -11.50 10.71
N GLY A 669 8.78 -11.26 10.92
CA GLY A 669 8.11 -11.44 12.21
C GLY A 669 7.36 -10.19 12.69
N LYS A 670 7.20 -10.07 14.02
CA LYS A 670 6.54 -8.95 14.68
C LYS A 670 7.55 -7.85 15.00
N ILE A 671 7.31 -6.65 14.50
CA ILE A 671 8.25 -5.53 14.66
C ILE A 671 8.39 -5.19 16.16
N ASN A 672 9.63 -5.11 16.62
CA ASN A 672 10.01 -4.70 17.96
C ASN A 672 10.82 -3.40 17.90
N ALA A 673 10.20 -2.28 18.28
CA ALA A 673 10.79 -0.96 18.20
C ALA A 673 12.09 -0.84 19.01
N TYR A 674 12.12 -1.41 20.20
CA TYR A 674 13.26 -1.36 21.10
C TYR A 674 14.46 -2.16 20.57
N LYS A 675 14.25 -3.41 20.13
CA LYS A 675 15.33 -4.23 19.54
C LYS A 675 15.88 -3.62 18.26
N GLY A 676 15.00 -3.11 17.38
CA GLY A 676 15.42 -2.42 16.17
C GLY A 676 16.24 -1.17 16.47
N LEU A 677 15.84 -0.41 17.49
CA LEU A 677 16.60 0.76 17.94
C LEU A 677 17.99 0.39 18.46
N LEU A 678 18.11 -0.67 19.26
CA LEU A 678 19.40 -1.16 19.72
C LEU A 678 20.29 -1.59 18.54
N TYR A 679 19.72 -2.21 17.53
CA TYR A 679 20.46 -2.58 16.31
C TYR A 679 20.98 -1.34 15.56
N VAL A 680 20.15 -0.32 15.35
CA VAL A 680 20.54 0.96 14.73
C VAL A 680 21.64 1.66 15.50
N LEU A 681 21.56 1.60 16.83
CA LEU A 681 22.54 2.22 17.71
C LEU A 681 23.84 1.42 17.87
N ASP A 682 24.01 0.29 17.17
CA ASP A 682 25.10 -0.67 17.35
C ASP A 682 25.23 -1.16 18.82
N LEU A 683 24.14 -1.08 19.56
CA LEU A 683 24.02 -1.56 20.94
C LEU A 683 23.42 -2.98 20.96
N SER A 684 23.77 -3.80 19.96
CA SER A 684 23.18 -5.11 19.76
C SER A 684 23.01 -5.84 21.09
N THR A 685 21.79 -6.32 21.34
CA THR A 685 21.54 -7.25 22.43
C THR A 685 22.44 -8.45 22.17
N GLY A 686 23.47 -8.65 22.97
CA GLY A 686 24.56 -9.62 22.74
C GLY A 686 24.13 -11.07 22.55
N ILE A 687 22.83 -11.33 22.42
CA ILE A 687 22.25 -12.65 22.20
C ILE A 687 21.98 -12.93 20.71
N GLN A 688 21.64 -11.94 19.89
CA GLN A 688 21.37 -12.17 18.45
C GLN A 688 22.63 -12.27 17.57
N GLY A 689 23.74 -11.69 17.99
CA GLY A 689 25.07 -11.90 17.37
C GLY A 689 25.82 -13.12 17.85
N LEU A 690 25.26 -13.86 18.82
CA LEU A 690 25.85 -15.09 19.30
C LEU A 690 25.48 -16.22 18.33
N SER A 691 26.36 -16.52 17.39
CA SER A 691 26.33 -17.79 16.67
C SER A 691 26.19 -18.91 17.71
N GLN A 692 25.14 -19.73 17.62
CA GLN A 692 25.03 -20.97 18.41
C GLN A 692 26.07 -22.03 18.00
N LYS A 693 27.10 -21.65 17.26
CA LYS A 693 28.20 -22.52 16.95
C LYS A 693 29.02 -22.69 18.23
N GLN A 694 28.72 -23.76 18.96
CA GLN A 694 29.65 -24.25 19.95
C GLN A 694 30.99 -24.42 19.25
N PRO A 695 32.10 -23.84 19.74
CA PRO A 695 33.39 -24.07 19.14
C PRO A 695 33.71 -25.56 19.20
N ASP A 696 34.14 -26.12 18.11
CA ASP A 696 34.32 -27.57 17.95
C ASP A 696 35.26 -28.23 18.99
N ASN A 697 35.96 -27.44 19.80
CA ASN A 697 36.92 -27.90 20.80
C ASN A 697 36.81 -27.25 22.18
N ILE A 698 35.69 -26.53 22.49
CA ILE A 698 35.51 -25.88 23.81
C ILE A 698 34.23 -26.42 24.47
N THR A 699 34.38 -26.96 25.68
CA THR A 699 33.27 -27.41 26.50
C THR A 699 33.04 -26.46 27.66
N PHE A 700 31.76 -26.16 27.94
CA PHE A 700 31.34 -25.27 29.00
C PHE A 700 30.62 -26.05 30.10
N ARG A 701 30.98 -25.81 31.33
CA ARG A 701 30.25 -26.31 32.51
C ARG A 701 30.34 -25.30 33.67
N VAL A 702 29.34 -25.29 34.51
CA VAL A 702 29.32 -24.43 35.73
C VAL A 702 29.52 -25.31 36.91
N GLU A 703 30.58 -25.04 37.66
CA GLU A 703 30.93 -25.76 38.91
C GLU A 703 31.42 -24.77 39.97
N ASN A 704 30.93 -24.91 41.19
CA ASN A 704 31.39 -24.15 42.39
C ASN A 704 31.45 -22.64 42.15
N GLY A 705 30.49 -22.06 41.42
CA GLY A 705 30.46 -20.62 41.14
C GLY A 705 31.47 -20.14 40.11
N GLN A 706 32.01 -21.05 39.33
CA GLN A 706 32.89 -20.77 38.18
C GLN A 706 32.32 -21.34 36.88
N LEU A 707 32.55 -20.65 35.78
CA LEU A 707 32.36 -21.17 34.43
C LEU A 707 33.70 -21.79 34.00
N ILE A 708 33.70 -23.08 33.80
CA ILE A 708 34.83 -23.82 33.22
C ILE A 708 34.67 -23.78 31.73
N ALA A 709 35.68 -23.33 31.01
CA ALA A 709 35.75 -23.26 29.57
C ALA A 709 36.94 -24.12 29.08
N GLU A 710 36.78 -25.45 29.12
CA GLU A 710 37.82 -26.38 28.69
C GLU A 710 38.13 -26.20 27.20
N GLY A 711 39.42 -26.08 26.89
CA GLY A 711 39.87 -25.81 25.52
C GLY A 711 40.04 -24.35 25.17
N ALA A 712 39.60 -23.41 26.01
CA ALA A 712 39.84 -21.99 25.84
C ALA A 712 41.22 -21.56 26.35
N GLU A 713 41.96 -20.75 25.61
CA GLU A 713 43.25 -20.20 25.99
C GLU A 713 43.08 -19.10 27.09
N ASP A 714 44.02 -19.08 28.04
CA ASP A 714 44.08 -17.99 29.06
C ASP A 714 44.22 -16.64 28.36
N GLY A 715 43.50 -15.65 28.85
CA GLY A 715 43.41 -14.33 28.25
C GLY A 715 42.30 -14.18 27.22
N THR A 716 41.62 -15.26 26.82
CA THR A 716 40.44 -15.16 25.92
C THR A 716 39.37 -14.29 26.55
N ALA A 717 38.91 -13.27 25.82
CA ALA A 717 37.88 -12.36 26.31
C ALA A 717 36.55 -13.08 26.53
N VAL A 718 35.89 -12.82 27.65
CA VAL A 718 34.59 -13.39 28.03
C VAL A 718 33.62 -12.27 28.34
N THR A 719 32.48 -12.27 27.67
CA THR A 719 31.39 -11.35 27.96
C THR A 719 30.16 -12.15 28.38
N LEU A 720 29.60 -11.83 29.56
CA LEU A 720 28.36 -12.42 30.04
C LEU A 720 27.23 -11.42 29.84
N TYR A 721 26.12 -11.90 29.33
CA TYR A 721 24.89 -11.13 29.11
C TYR A 721 23.74 -11.73 29.90
N ASN A 722 22.84 -10.90 30.42
CA ASN A 722 21.54 -11.35 30.93
C ASN A 722 20.60 -11.70 29.77
N LEU A 723 19.42 -12.25 30.05
CA LEU A 723 18.44 -12.62 29.02
C LEU A 723 17.87 -11.45 28.24
N SER A 724 17.97 -10.22 28.75
CA SER A 724 17.63 -9.00 28.03
C SER A 724 18.78 -8.46 27.18
N GLY A 725 19.93 -9.15 27.12
CA GLY A 725 21.09 -8.79 26.33
C GLY A 725 22.02 -7.78 26.98
N GLY A 726 21.72 -7.31 28.18
CA GLY A 726 22.60 -6.41 28.95
C GLY A 726 23.89 -7.12 29.38
N ILE A 727 25.04 -6.48 29.16
CA ILE A 727 26.33 -6.98 29.63
C ILE A 727 26.33 -6.92 31.16
N VAL A 728 26.44 -8.09 31.80
CA VAL A 728 26.54 -8.19 33.24
C VAL A 728 27.97 -8.33 33.74
N ARG A 729 28.87 -8.81 32.89
CA ARG A 729 30.31 -8.91 33.17
C ARG A 729 31.15 -9.01 31.90
N GLN A 730 32.29 -8.35 31.90
CA GLN A 730 33.37 -8.59 30.96
C GLN A 730 34.64 -8.98 31.70
N THR A 731 35.31 -10.04 31.27
CA THR A 731 36.50 -10.61 31.92
C THR A 731 37.29 -11.42 30.89
N THR A 732 38.28 -12.15 31.32
CA THR A 732 39.08 -13.09 30.52
C THR A 732 39.13 -14.47 31.20
N VAL A 733 39.36 -15.50 30.38
CA VAL A 733 39.65 -16.85 30.90
C VAL A 733 40.96 -16.83 31.66
N GLN A 734 40.97 -17.42 32.83
CA GLN A 734 42.18 -17.62 33.65
C GLN A 734 42.20 -19.05 34.19
N ALA A 735 43.27 -19.73 33.89
CA ALA A 735 43.46 -21.18 34.23
C ALA A 735 42.23 -22.02 33.76
N GLY A 736 41.78 -21.79 32.52
CA GLY A 736 40.65 -22.52 31.93
C GLY A 736 39.27 -22.20 32.53
N SER A 737 39.15 -21.18 33.35
CA SER A 737 37.89 -20.82 34.03
C SER A 737 37.61 -19.32 34.10
N VAL A 738 36.34 -18.98 34.40
CA VAL A 738 35.86 -17.60 34.64
C VAL A 738 35.05 -17.59 35.92
N SER A 739 35.36 -16.66 36.85
CA SER A 739 34.61 -16.50 38.09
C SER A 739 33.21 -15.95 37.83
N LEU A 740 32.19 -16.59 38.38
CA LEU A 740 30.79 -16.20 38.36
C LEU A 740 30.31 -15.63 39.69
N THR A 741 31.23 -15.46 40.65
CA THR A 741 30.91 -14.95 42.00
C THR A 741 30.27 -13.59 41.96
N GLY A 742 29.16 -13.42 42.69
CA GLY A 742 28.41 -12.13 42.73
C GLY A 742 27.35 -11.96 41.61
N LEU A 743 27.18 -12.94 40.72
CA LEU A 743 26.04 -12.96 39.81
C LEU A 743 24.80 -13.54 40.52
N GLN A 744 23.62 -13.02 40.17
CA GLN A 744 22.36 -13.57 40.68
C GLN A 744 22.03 -14.90 40.02
N LYS A 745 21.19 -15.73 40.66
CA LYS A 745 20.69 -16.95 40.03
C LYS A 745 19.87 -16.60 38.81
N GLY A 746 20.17 -17.21 37.67
CA GLY A 746 19.50 -16.93 36.43
C GLY A 746 20.15 -17.62 35.21
N VAL A 747 19.65 -17.36 34.05
CA VAL A 747 20.24 -17.80 32.77
C VAL A 747 21.03 -16.64 32.17
N TYR A 748 22.24 -16.93 31.71
CA TYR A 748 23.15 -15.99 31.12
C TYR A 748 23.67 -16.51 29.80
N ALA A 749 23.83 -15.62 28.82
CA ALA A 749 24.58 -15.93 27.60
C ALA A 749 26.05 -15.57 27.83
N VAL A 750 26.94 -16.45 27.42
CA VAL A 750 28.39 -16.30 27.54
C VAL A 750 28.99 -16.26 26.14
N GLN A 751 29.67 -15.18 25.82
CA GLN A 751 30.44 -15.06 24.58
C GLN A 751 31.94 -15.18 24.90
N LEU A 752 32.62 -16.06 24.17
CA LEU A 752 34.07 -16.27 24.27
C LEU A 752 34.78 -15.63 23.05
N GLY A 753 35.14 -14.37 23.15
CA GLY A 753 35.82 -13.64 22.07
C GLY A 753 35.12 -13.83 20.71
N LYS A 754 35.87 -14.30 19.71
CA LYS A 754 35.34 -14.69 18.39
C LYS A 754 35.11 -16.20 18.25
N LEU A 755 35.34 -16.98 19.30
CA LEU A 755 35.36 -18.44 19.25
C LEU A 755 33.94 -19.07 19.31
N GLY A 756 32.99 -18.37 19.91
CA GLY A 756 31.59 -18.84 20.00
C GLY A 756 30.88 -18.40 21.27
N SER A 757 29.68 -18.91 21.47
CA SER A 757 28.84 -18.59 22.61
C SER A 757 28.00 -19.75 23.11
N THR A 758 27.60 -19.71 24.38
CA THR A 758 26.74 -20.71 25.03
C THR A 758 25.81 -20.07 26.05
N LEU A 759 24.75 -20.79 26.42
CA LEU A 759 23.89 -20.43 27.53
C LEU A 759 24.32 -21.20 28.79
N ILE A 760 24.44 -20.49 29.93
CA ILE A 760 24.67 -21.10 31.22
C ILE A 760 23.54 -20.78 32.18
N ARG A 761 23.31 -21.67 33.16
CA ARG A 761 22.36 -21.45 34.27
C ARG A 761 23.12 -21.46 35.58
N LEU A 762 22.93 -20.38 36.38
CA LEU A 762 23.46 -20.24 37.74
C LEU A 762 22.42 -20.62 38.77
#